data_2197fc36797c97992e4c6b331f2fd025
#
_entry.id   2197fc36797c97992e4c6b331f2fd025
#
_cell.length_a   1.000
_cell.length_b   1.000
_cell.length_c   1.000
_cell.angle_alpha   90.00
_cell.angle_beta   90.00
_cell.angle_gamma   90.00
#
_symmetry.space_group_name_H-M   'P 1'
#
loop_
_entity.id
_entity.type
_entity.pdbx_description
1 polymer ?
#
loop_
_entity_poly.entity_id
_entity_poly.type
_entity_poly.pdbx_seq_one_letter_code
_entity_poly.pdbx_strand_id
1 'polypeptide(L)'
;GTSMAAPIVAGSAALVMQSLNEKSESFAPHDVKNILMSTAIDLQNDVFTQGTGLVDSLQAVRSVNGHGGTFIVHNTATSSNIESVLHESIININSTAIGFEEFTMPIKDIPQTSWFGGRLGPGEASTTTFTIENPTNSTLEISIIPQKLELIEKFTLNGMTEPHLQDSFLNKSKTYRPNYIPLANFTSDAYNVQNTTSKSIFPNDSSLLVLNANFEFDTFMNKTNPIYADDLRISSLYLYDWNDKNSDTEISSDELSLVNRGGSWGTVQELRITNPEEKFEDTPVIGVYPVPSRYSFWIGDINQNSTSMDYSLTASYFGKDSWDAVSVNENKISVPPLSNIKINSTIKTTTDQKTGTYDGFLMFKGEHHKLNVPVSYSIIHSVEKDIPIVIHGEQNSINYGNGFVKGAFDMTNRYMSGDWRQYFLDVNDSTINSGAIEFSWKEKNTNFSVFVIDPLGKIISTNVPSGVFGHFLGWPSIDWLGTTPFSQGGGFFPVKNKDDTSTVLFAPINQTGIHSLLVHSTLFEGKSITEPITLAAKFTTVTPDDMPPEIILELPEFVNPENKILPKIIEDNLNAITYFLDGNKIEIPTDGLDISDISDGSHVLTISASDRIGFETTKSFDFIVDTEPPILEINSPKNNTSISNRLFIDLRITDKNLPETDKISFLLPTGERIIDKTVYSFNTTLVDDGEYEISVFGVDKAGNSVINDIMFIVDHTIVDKPKITEQIEFNPVLMLAIVGIIIAIIIGIIFARRKHKLVINQ
;
A
#
# COMPACT_ATOMS: atom_id res chain seq x y z
N GLY A 1 -6.73 -3.53 -28.84
CA GLY A 1 -6.39 -2.38 -28.03
C GLY A 1 -6.84 -1.08 -28.68
N THR A 2 -6.70 0.02 -28.01
CA THR A 2 -7.09 1.37 -28.43
C THR A 2 -6.51 1.77 -29.78
N SER A 3 -5.27 1.35 -30.06
CA SER A 3 -4.61 1.57 -31.38
C SER A 3 -5.33 0.89 -32.56
N MET A 4 -6.11 -0.16 -32.29
CA MET A 4 -6.95 -0.84 -33.31
C MET A 4 -8.35 -0.22 -33.37
N ALA A 5 -8.88 0.23 -32.26
CA ALA A 5 -10.21 0.86 -32.21
C ALA A 5 -10.23 2.27 -32.84
N ALA A 6 -9.18 3.07 -32.62
CA ALA A 6 -9.12 4.45 -33.12
C ALA A 6 -9.28 4.56 -34.64
N PRO A 7 -8.60 3.75 -35.50
CA PRO A 7 -8.82 3.78 -36.96
C PRO A 7 -10.27 3.41 -37.37
N ILE A 8 -10.91 2.49 -36.64
CA ILE A 8 -12.29 2.10 -36.91
C ILE A 8 -13.23 3.28 -36.65
N VAL A 9 -13.06 3.97 -35.51
CA VAL A 9 -13.83 5.16 -35.19
C VAL A 9 -13.57 6.29 -36.19
N ALA A 10 -12.30 6.50 -36.59
CA ALA A 10 -11.95 7.48 -37.61
C ALA A 10 -12.60 7.18 -38.99
N GLY A 11 -12.61 5.89 -39.38
CA GLY A 11 -13.33 5.44 -40.57
C GLY A 11 -14.85 5.66 -40.50
N SER A 12 -15.44 5.36 -39.34
CA SER A 12 -16.87 5.62 -39.09
C SER A 12 -17.19 7.10 -39.14
N ALA A 13 -16.35 7.96 -38.56
CA ALA A 13 -16.49 9.40 -38.63
C ALA A 13 -16.42 9.91 -40.10
N ALA A 14 -15.48 9.38 -40.89
CA ALA A 14 -15.38 9.74 -42.31
C ALA A 14 -16.66 9.41 -43.11
N LEU A 15 -17.31 8.27 -42.82
CA LEU A 15 -18.58 7.89 -43.45
C LEU A 15 -19.73 8.85 -43.05
N VAL A 16 -19.78 9.24 -41.76
CA VAL A 16 -20.74 10.22 -41.26
C VAL A 16 -20.52 11.60 -41.96
N MET A 17 -19.27 12.05 -42.02
CA MET A 17 -18.88 13.30 -42.66
C MET A 17 -19.23 13.29 -44.15
N GLN A 18 -19.01 12.18 -44.84
CA GLN A 18 -19.41 12.01 -46.24
C GLN A 18 -20.93 12.19 -46.39
N SER A 19 -21.69 11.52 -45.54
CA SER A 19 -23.17 11.59 -45.59
C SER A 19 -23.71 13.00 -45.31
N LEU A 20 -23.11 13.74 -44.37
CA LEU A 20 -23.43 15.13 -44.09
C LEU A 20 -23.11 16.05 -45.27
N ASN A 21 -21.94 15.86 -45.91
CA ASN A 21 -21.55 16.61 -47.12
C ASN A 21 -22.49 16.35 -48.31
N GLU A 22 -22.95 15.13 -48.51
CA GLU A 22 -23.91 14.78 -49.56
C GLU A 22 -25.24 15.53 -49.39
N LYS A 23 -25.60 15.85 -48.15
CA LYS A 23 -26.76 16.68 -47.83
C LYS A 23 -26.50 18.19 -47.89
N SER A 24 -25.26 18.59 -48.14
CA SER A 24 -24.83 20.00 -48.11
C SER A 24 -25.08 20.65 -46.74
N GLU A 25 -25.04 19.88 -45.67
CA GLU A 25 -25.13 20.37 -44.27
C GLU A 25 -23.76 20.81 -43.78
N SER A 26 -23.70 21.98 -43.16
CA SER A 26 -22.48 22.40 -42.43
C SER A 26 -22.47 21.70 -41.07
N PHE A 27 -21.32 21.16 -40.70
CA PHE A 27 -21.16 20.45 -39.42
C PHE A 27 -19.85 20.80 -38.77
N ALA A 28 -19.80 20.67 -37.45
CA ALA A 28 -18.61 20.76 -36.61
C ALA A 28 -18.15 19.35 -36.17
N PRO A 29 -16.92 19.19 -35.70
CA PRO A 29 -16.43 17.89 -35.21
C PRO A 29 -17.33 17.25 -34.10
N HIS A 30 -17.93 18.07 -33.26
CA HIS A 30 -18.82 17.58 -32.19
C HIS A 30 -20.15 17.00 -32.74
N ASP A 31 -20.65 17.47 -33.88
CA ASP A 31 -21.84 16.91 -34.49
C ASP A 31 -21.62 15.48 -34.94
N VAL A 32 -20.46 15.22 -35.60
CA VAL A 32 -20.05 13.88 -36.00
C VAL A 32 -19.89 12.97 -34.78
N LYS A 33 -19.25 13.48 -33.70
CA LYS A 33 -19.10 12.75 -32.44
C LYS A 33 -20.45 12.41 -31.82
N ASN A 34 -21.36 13.39 -31.72
CA ASN A 34 -22.68 13.19 -31.12
C ASN A 34 -23.56 12.21 -31.93
N ILE A 35 -23.44 12.21 -33.26
CA ILE A 35 -24.10 11.21 -34.11
C ILE A 35 -23.58 9.81 -33.79
N LEU A 36 -22.24 9.62 -33.76
CA LEU A 36 -21.66 8.33 -33.46
C LEU A 36 -22.03 7.85 -32.03
N MET A 37 -22.02 8.76 -31.06
CA MET A 37 -22.37 8.43 -29.68
C MET A 37 -23.86 8.14 -29.54
N SER A 38 -24.73 8.91 -30.20
CA SER A 38 -26.19 8.71 -30.12
C SER A 38 -26.67 7.43 -30.81
N THR A 39 -25.87 6.86 -31.71
CA THR A 39 -26.24 5.64 -32.46
C THR A 39 -25.48 4.41 -32.03
N ALA A 40 -24.69 4.50 -30.94
CA ALA A 40 -23.90 3.40 -30.42
C ALA A 40 -24.77 2.29 -29.83
N ILE A 41 -24.28 1.05 -29.92
CA ILE A 41 -24.94 -0.15 -29.37
C ILE A 41 -24.60 -0.28 -27.91
N ASP A 42 -25.60 -0.37 -27.06
CA ASP A 42 -25.44 -0.58 -25.62
C ASP A 42 -24.82 -1.96 -25.30
N LEU A 43 -23.67 -1.97 -24.63
CA LEU A 43 -22.98 -3.16 -24.20
C LEU A 43 -23.36 -3.62 -22.79
N GLN A 44 -24.35 -2.97 -22.17
CA GLN A 44 -24.86 -3.28 -20.83
C GLN A 44 -23.83 -3.14 -19.69
N ASN A 45 -22.66 -2.52 -19.93
CA ASN A 45 -21.64 -2.26 -18.92
C ASN A 45 -21.90 -0.94 -18.18
N ASP A 46 -21.04 -0.65 -17.20
CA ASP A 46 -21.01 0.64 -16.51
C ASP A 46 -20.54 1.77 -17.44
N VAL A 47 -20.80 3.00 -17.01
CA VAL A 47 -20.48 4.22 -17.77
C VAL A 47 -19.00 4.33 -18.16
N PHE A 48 -18.11 3.99 -17.23
CA PHE A 48 -16.67 4.15 -17.44
C PHE A 48 -16.07 3.06 -18.33
N THR A 49 -16.75 1.91 -18.43
CA THR A 49 -16.33 0.81 -19.32
C THR A 49 -16.81 1.02 -20.75
N GLN A 50 -18.07 1.43 -20.95
CA GLN A 50 -18.65 1.46 -22.29
C GLN A 50 -18.88 2.86 -22.87
N GLY A 51 -18.96 3.92 -22.04
CA GLY A 51 -19.48 5.21 -22.48
C GLY A 51 -20.92 5.07 -23.00
N THR A 52 -21.20 5.50 -24.25
CA THR A 52 -22.49 5.28 -24.92
C THR A 52 -22.62 3.88 -25.50
N GLY A 53 -21.51 3.17 -25.74
CA GLY A 53 -21.50 1.81 -26.28
C GLY A 53 -20.54 1.59 -27.47
N LEU A 54 -20.79 0.52 -28.21
CA LEU A 54 -20.03 0.13 -29.40
C LEU A 54 -20.48 0.95 -30.62
N VAL A 55 -19.52 1.49 -31.38
CA VAL A 55 -19.80 2.24 -32.60
C VAL A 55 -20.57 1.40 -33.63
N ASP A 56 -21.68 1.95 -34.12
CA ASP A 56 -22.45 1.41 -35.25
C ASP A 56 -22.41 2.38 -36.42
N SER A 57 -21.48 2.14 -37.36
CA SER A 57 -21.27 3.00 -38.53
C SER A 57 -22.51 3.03 -39.45
N LEU A 58 -23.23 1.92 -39.59
CA LEU A 58 -24.40 1.83 -40.43
C LEU A 58 -25.54 2.67 -39.86
N GLN A 59 -25.78 2.54 -38.56
CA GLN A 59 -26.86 3.30 -37.90
C GLN A 59 -26.49 4.79 -37.84
N ALA A 60 -25.21 5.15 -37.66
CA ALA A 60 -24.77 6.54 -37.72
C ALA A 60 -25.05 7.19 -39.09
N VAL A 61 -24.73 6.52 -40.20
CA VAL A 61 -25.03 7.02 -41.57
C VAL A 61 -26.54 7.05 -41.82
N ARG A 62 -27.29 6.03 -41.37
CA ARG A 62 -28.77 6.02 -41.48
C ARG A 62 -29.40 7.15 -40.70
N SER A 63 -28.86 7.48 -39.54
CA SER A 63 -29.34 8.61 -38.73
C SER A 63 -29.24 9.92 -39.47
N VAL A 64 -28.07 10.22 -40.08
CA VAL A 64 -27.89 11.42 -40.93
C VAL A 64 -28.94 11.48 -42.02
N ASN A 65 -29.32 10.34 -42.60
CA ASN A 65 -30.32 10.27 -43.67
C ASN A 65 -31.79 10.21 -43.18
N GLY A 66 -32.01 10.37 -41.88
CA GLY A 66 -33.36 10.35 -41.31
C GLY A 66 -34.01 8.96 -41.31
N HIS A 67 -33.20 7.90 -41.38
CA HIS A 67 -33.69 6.53 -41.41
C HIS A 67 -33.52 5.84 -40.05
N GLY A 68 -34.26 4.77 -39.80
CA GLY A 68 -34.13 3.91 -38.63
C GLY A 68 -34.77 4.43 -37.36
N GLY A 69 -35.55 5.52 -37.42
CA GLY A 69 -36.20 6.09 -36.23
C GLY A 69 -35.22 6.59 -35.16
N THR A 70 -34.04 6.97 -35.59
CA THR A 70 -32.96 7.47 -34.71
C THR A 70 -33.19 8.91 -34.32
N PHE A 71 -32.65 9.28 -33.20
CA PHE A 71 -32.59 10.65 -32.67
C PHE A 71 -31.20 10.93 -32.08
N ILE A 72 -30.84 12.21 -32.04
CA ILE A 72 -29.57 12.68 -31.48
C ILE A 72 -29.87 13.39 -30.17
N VAL A 73 -29.06 13.11 -29.15
CA VAL A 73 -29.21 13.72 -27.81
C VAL A 73 -27.89 14.33 -27.39
N HIS A 74 -27.93 15.58 -26.96
CA HIS A 74 -26.73 16.26 -26.45
C HIS A 74 -27.10 17.35 -25.43
N ASN A 75 -26.09 17.79 -24.66
CA ASN A 75 -26.12 18.90 -23.73
C ASN A 75 -24.77 19.63 -23.70
N THR A 76 -24.72 20.84 -23.16
CA THR A 76 -23.50 21.64 -23.04
C THR A 76 -22.91 21.67 -21.63
N ALA A 77 -23.60 21.13 -20.62
CA ALA A 77 -23.16 21.18 -19.23
C ALA A 77 -21.87 20.38 -19.02
N THR A 78 -21.69 19.27 -19.74
CA THR A 78 -20.48 18.44 -19.64
C THR A 78 -19.21 19.23 -20.00
N SER A 79 -19.24 19.93 -21.14
CA SER A 79 -18.10 20.75 -21.57
C SER A 79 -17.84 21.91 -20.63
N SER A 80 -18.87 22.58 -20.13
CA SER A 80 -18.74 23.66 -19.16
C SER A 80 -18.18 23.19 -17.82
N ASN A 81 -18.61 22.02 -17.31
CA ASN A 81 -18.10 21.45 -16.08
C ASN A 81 -16.66 20.96 -16.24
N ILE A 82 -16.30 20.38 -17.37
CA ILE A 82 -14.92 19.98 -17.67
C ILE A 82 -14.02 21.21 -17.80
N GLU A 83 -14.48 22.27 -18.47
CA GLU A 83 -13.73 23.52 -18.59
C GLU A 83 -13.41 24.11 -17.24
N SER A 84 -14.36 24.12 -16.28
CA SER A 84 -14.13 24.64 -14.94
C SER A 84 -13.02 23.87 -14.21
N VAL A 85 -12.94 22.55 -14.40
CA VAL A 85 -11.89 21.71 -13.82
C VAL A 85 -10.54 21.91 -14.51
N LEU A 86 -10.52 21.98 -15.83
CA LEU A 86 -9.31 22.11 -16.62
C LEU A 86 -8.76 23.53 -16.60
N HIS A 87 -9.62 24.54 -16.49
CA HIS A 87 -9.19 25.94 -16.45
C HIS A 87 -8.26 26.20 -15.27
N GLU A 88 -8.56 25.67 -14.11
CA GLU A 88 -7.67 25.71 -12.95
C GLU A 88 -6.34 24.97 -13.21
N SER A 89 -6.35 23.90 -14.02
CA SER A 89 -5.17 23.09 -14.35
C SER A 89 -4.34 23.66 -15.51
N ILE A 90 -4.98 24.23 -16.53
CA ILE A 90 -4.33 24.65 -17.78
C ILE A 90 -3.68 26.03 -17.67
N ILE A 91 -4.23 26.95 -16.89
CA ILE A 91 -3.67 28.30 -16.73
C ILE A 91 -2.21 28.26 -16.19
N ASN A 92 -1.83 27.19 -15.51
CA ASN A 92 -0.51 27.04 -14.90
C ASN A 92 0.44 26.07 -15.61
N ILE A 93 0.06 25.44 -16.69
CA ILE A 93 1.02 24.82 -17.59
C ILE A 93 1.72 25.96 -18.33
N ASN A 94 2.62 26.61 -17.61
CA ASN A 94 3.55 27.55 -18.23
C ASN A 94 4.50 26.72 -19.10
N SER A 95 4.15 26.61 -20.35
CA SER A 95 4.70 25.70 -21.34
C SER A 95 6.04 26.17 -21.90
N THR A 96 6.75 27.05 -21.24
CA THR A 96 8.12 27.48 -21.60
C THR A 96 9.07 26.29 -21.70
N ALA A 97 8.77 25.16 -21.02
CA ALA A 97 9.57 23.93 -21.14
C ALA A 97 9.30 23.11 -22.41
N ILE A 98 8.17 23.30 -23.10
CA ILE A 98 7.77 22.50 -24.28
C ILE A 98 7.51 23.35 -25.52
N GLY A 99 7.67 24.64 -25.47
CA GLY A 99 7.53 25.52 -26.63
C GLY A 99 6.08 25.74 -27.11
N PHE A 100 5.09 25.42 -26.27
CA PHE A 100 3.70 25.79 -26.50
C PHE A 100 3.41 27.13 -25.83
N GLU A 101 3.05 28.12 -26.56
CA GLU A 101 2.40 29.31 -26.06
C GLU A 101 1.01 28.91 -25.53
N GLU A 102 0.51 29.61 -24.54
CA GLU A 102 -0.76 29.44 -23.82
C GLU A 102 -1.80 28.61 -24.58
N PHE A 103 -1.99 27.34 -24.16
CA PHE A 103 -2.95 26.44 -24.81
C PHE A 103 -4.33 26.69 -24.20
N THR A 104 -5.07 27.61 -24.75
CA THR A 104 -6.48 27.78 -24.44
C THR A 104 -7.30 26.80 -25.27
N MET A 105 -7.85 25.76 -24.62
CA MET A 105 -8.85 24.90 -25.22
C MET A 105 -10.23 25.54 -24.99
N PRO A 106 -10.88 26.10 -26.01
CA PRO A 106 -12.27 26.51 -25.91
C PRO A 106 -13.17 25.29 -25.99
N ILE A 107 -13.40 24.65 -24.85
CA ILE A 107 -14.34 23.50 -24.76
C ILE A 107 -15.71 23.91 -24.23
N LYS A 108 -15.84 25.17 -23.84
CA LYS A 108 -17.10 25.72 -23.33
C LYS A 108 -18.21 25.62 -24.38
N ASP A 109 -19.38 25.24 -23.90
CA ASP A 109 -20.59 25.17 -24.70
C ASP A 109 -20.55 24.18 -25.89
N ILE A 110 -19.55 23.27 -25.96
CA ILE A 110 -19.53 22.21 -26.95
C ILE A 110 -20.57 21.15 -26.60
N PRO A 111 -21.52 20.86 -27.47
CA PRO A 111 -22.52 19.83 -27.25
C PRO A 111 -21.91 18.44 -27.09
N GLN A 112 -22.34 17.67 -26.07
CA GLN A 112 -21.86 16.33 -25.77
C GLN A 112 -23.03 15.36 -25.52
N THR A 113 -22.93 14.13 -26.01
CA THR A 113 -23.85 13.02 -25.72
C THR A 113 -23.45 12.30 -24.45
N SER A 114 -23.14 13.04 -23.41
CA SER A 114 -22.81 12.57 -22.05
C SER A 114 -23.09 13.69 -21.07
N TRP A 115 -23.32 13.38 -19.84
CA TRP A 115 -23.52 14.39 -18.80
C TRP A 115 -22.61 14.13 -17.60
N PHE A 116 -21.58 14.97 -17.50
CA PHE A 116 -20.83 15.11 -16.26
C PHE A 116 -21.49 16.22 -15.43
N GLY A 117 -22.16 15.84 -14.34
CA GLY A 117 -22.88 16.76 -13.47
C GLY A 117 -21.99 17.65 -12.60
N GLY A 118 -20.67 17.45 -12.65
CA GLY A 118 -19.69 18.22 -11.89
C GLY A 118 -19.29 17.58 -10.56
N ARG A 119 -18.61 18.39 -9.79
CA ARG A 119 -18.21 18.08 -8.41
C ARG A 119 -19.20 18.75 -7.47
N LEU A 120 -19.97 17.97 -6.73
CA LEU A 120 -21.09 18.44 -5.91
C LEU A 120 -20.82 18.20 -4.43
N GLY A 121 -21.24 19.12 -3.58
CA GLY A 121 -21.34 18.91 -2.14
C GLY A 121 -22.53 18.00 -1.79
N PRO A 122 -22.52 17.36 -0.61
CA PRO A 122 -23.68 16.63 -0.09
C PRO A 122 -24.90 17.56 0.01
N GLY A 123 -26.05 17.14 -0.55
CA GLY A 123 -27.27 17.93 -0.58
C GLY A 123 -27.38 18.92 -1.73
N GLU A 124 -26.36 19.09 -2.57
CA GLU A 124 -26.37 19.95 -3.73
C GLU A 124 -27.06 19.30 -4.93
N ALA A 125 -27.38 20.11 -5.92
CA ALA A 125 -28.00 19.67 -7.16
C ALA A 125 -27.30 20.28 -8.38
N SER A 126 -27.26 19.50 -9.48
CA SER A 126 -26.81 19.95 -10.80
C SER A 126 -27.92 19.74 -11.79
N THR A 127 -28.16 20.73 -12.65
CA THR A 127 -29.23 20.67 -13.67
C THR A 127 -28.65 20.95 -15.04
N THR A 128 -29.09 20.18 -16.04
CA THR A 128 -28.74 20.41 -17.44
C THR A 128 -29.98 20.39 -18.32
N THR A 129 -29.85 20.98 -19.49
CA THR A 129 -30.87 20.90 -20.55
C THR A 129 -30.35 20.03 -21.69
N PHE A 130 -31.05 18.93 -21.95
CA PHE A 130 -30.79 18.09 -23.12
C PHE A 130 -31.60 18.60 -24.32
N THR A 131 -30.93 18.66 -25.45
CA THR A 131 -31.58 18.84 -26.77
C THR A 131 -31.72 17.47 -27.41
N ILE A 132 -32.93 17.13 -27.82
CA ILE A 132 -33.27 15.92 -28.54
C ILE A 132 -33.65 16.29 -29.94
N GLU A 133 -32.89 15.86 -30.94
CA GLU A 133 -33.08 16.15 -32.35
C GLU A 133 -33.70 14.97 -33.07
N ASN A 134 -34.73 15.22 -33.86
CA ASN A 134 -35.38 14.24 -34.72
C ASN A 134 -34.99 14.51 -36.18
N PRO A 135 -34.05 13.78 -36.76
CA PRO A 135 -33.67 13.93 -38.17
C PRO A 135 -34.61 13.24 -39.12
N THR A 136 -35.69 12.59 -38.65
CA THR A 136 -36.62 11.80 -39.46
C THR A 136 -37.81 12.62 -39.95
N ASN A 137 -38.52 12.09 -40.95
CA ASN A 137 -39.74 12.67 -41.47
C ASN A 137 -41.00 12.27 -40.69
N SER A 138 -40.87 11.58 -39.58
CA SER A 138 -41.96 11.13 -38.70
C SER A 138 -41.80 11.64 -37.29
N THR A 139 -42.91 11.82 -36.58
CA THR A 139 -42.87 12.12 -35.15
C THR A 139 -42.30 10.95 -34.38
N LEU A 140 -41.37 11.21 -33.42
CA LEU A 140 -40.81 10.22 -32.58
C LEU A 140 -41.36 10.33 -31.16
N GLU A 141 -41.93 9.24 -30.66
CA GLU A 141 -42.34 9.10 -29.27
C GLU A 141 -41.16 8.50 -28.48
N ILE A 142 -40.66 9.22 -27.49
CA ILE A 142 -39.45 8.84 -26.73
C ILE A 142 -39.79 8.81 -25.25
N SER A 143 -39.49 7.70 -24.59
CA SER A 143 -39.50 7.57 -23.14
C SER A 143 -38.08 7.80 -22.57
N ILE A 144 -38.01 8.49 -21.43
CA ILE A 144 -36.73 8.85 -20.77
C ILE A 144 -36.73 8.25 -19.39
N ILE A 145 -35.72 7.40 -19.11
CA ILE A 145 -35.66 6.60 -17.88
C ILE A 145 -34.26 6.74 -17.28
N PRO A 146 -34.10 7.39 -16.11
CA PRO A 146 -32.87 7.33 -15.35
C PRO A 146 -32.64 5.91 -14.83
N GLN A 147 -31.45 5.37 -15.03
CA GLN A 147 -31.10 4.01 -14.58
C GLN A 147 -29.61 3.91 -14.23
N LYS A 148 -29.30 3.01 -13.32
CA LYS A 148 -27.93 2.65 -12.93
C LYS A 148 -27.73 1.15 -13.08
N LEU A 149 -26.49 0.74 -13.23
CA LEU A 149 -26.13 -0.68 -13.15
C LEU A 149 -26.10 -1.08 -11.68
N GLU A 150 -26.80 -2.14 -11.33
CA GLU A 150 -26.87 -2.65 -9.96
C GLU A 150 -26.57 -4.15 -9.90
N LEU A 151 -25.88 -4.58 -8.82
CA LEU A 151 -25.61 -5.97 -8.56
C LEU A 151 -26.88 -6.67 -8.11
N ILE A 152 -27.33 -7.66 -8.88
CA ILE A 152 -28.49 -8.48 -8.55
C ILE A 152 -28.07 -9.61 -7.61
N GLU A 153 -27.10 -10.42 -8.06
CA GLU A 153 -26.60 -11.57 -7.31
C GLU A 153 -25.10 -11.77 -7.54
N LYS A 154 -24.43 -12.33 -6.53
CA LYS A 154 -23.01 -12.64 -6.59
C LYS A 154 -22.73 -13.98 -5.92
N PHE A 155 -22.04 -14.86 -6.62
CA PHE A 155 -21.63 -16.16 -6.12
C PHE A 155 -20.13 -16.34 -6.24
N THR A 156 -19.53 -17.04 -5.27
CA THR A 156 -18.09 -17.33 -5.28
C THR A 156 -17.87 -18.81 -5.01
N LEU A 157 -17.02 -19.42 -5.82
CA LEU A 157 -16.58 -20.80 -5.71
C LEU A 157 -15.06 -20.83 -5.63
N ASN A 158 -14.52 -21.62 -4.72
CA ASN A 158 -13.09 -21.89 -4.66
C ASN A 158 -12.77 -23.19 -5.37
N GLY A 159 -11.67 -23.22 -6.08
CA GLY A 159 -11.21 -24.39 -6.82
C GLY A 159 -9.69 -24.45 -6.89
N MET A 160 -9.20 -25.53 -7.47
CA MET A 160 -7.78 -25.76 -7.71
C MET A 160 -7.60 -26.20 -9.16
N THR A 161 -6.62 -25.62 -9.85
CA THR A 161 -6.31 -26.00 -11.23
C THR A 161 -5.59 -27.35 -11.28
N GLU A 162 -5.73 -28.07 -12.39
CA GLU A 162 -4.95 -29.27 -12.64
C GLU A 162 -3.47 -28.92 -12.85
N PRO A 163 -2.52 -29.77 -12.40
CA PRO A 163 -1.12 -29.58 -12.68
C PRO A 163 -0.84 -29.62 -14.18
N HIS A 164 -0.05 -28.65 -14.66
CA HIS A 164 0.42 -28.68 -16.05
C HIS A 164 1.74 -29.45 -16.14
N LEU A 165 1.75 -30.53 -16.91
CA LEU A 165 2.95 -31.30 -17.19
C LEU A 165 3.56 -30.86 -18.52
N GLN A 166 4.88 -30.67 -18.58
CA GLN A 166 5.63 -30.26 -19.77
C GLN A 166 5.31 -31.08 -21.01
N ASP A 167 5.22 -32.42 -20.85
CA ASP A 167 4.91 -33.33 -21.96
C ASP A 167 3.53 -33.09 -22.58
N SER A 168 2.60 -32.49 -21.85
CA SER A 168 1.26 -32.19 -22.37
C SER A 168 1.24 -30.96 -23.28
N PHE A 169 2.19 -30.05 -23.14
CA PHE A 169 2.29 -28.85 -23.97
C PHE A 169 2.98 -29.14 -25.33
N LEU A 170 4.02 -29.96 -25.31
CA LEU A 170 4.76 -30.35 -26.53
C LEU A 170 4.04 -31.44 -27.31
N ASN A 171 3.28 -32.27 -26.65
CA ASN A 171 2.57 -33.38 -27.23
C ASN A 171 1.10 -33.02 -27.43
N LYS A 172 0.75 -32.53 -28.62
CA LYS A 172 -0.61 -32.11 -28.98
C LYS A 172 -1.69 -33.17 -28.76
N SER A 173 -1.30 -34.43 -28.48
CA SER A 173 -2.20 -35.55 -28.22
C SER A 173 -2.53 -35.76 -26.73
N LYS A 174 -1.81 -35.11 -25.82
CA LYS A 174 -2.15 -35.14 -24.39
C LYS A 174 -2.85 -33.83 -24.04
N THR A 175 -4.14 -33.89 -24.06
CA THR A 175 -5.02 -32.77 -23.77
C THR A 175 -4.72 -32.17 -22.39
N TYR A 176 -4.25 -30.92 -22.41
CA TYR A 176 -4.33 -30.03 -21.28
C TYR A 176 -5.81 -29.94 -20.90
N ARG A 177 -6.16 -30.41 -19.71
CA ARG A 177 -7.54 -30.35 -19.24
C ARG A 177 -7.73 -29.12 -18.36
N PRO A 178 -8.54 -28.17 -18.79
CA PRO A 178 -8.97 -27.10 -17.91
C PRO A 178 -9.91 -27.66 -16.83
N ASN A 179 -10.04 -26.90 -15.74
CA ASN A 179 -11.16 -27.10 -14.85
C ASN A 179 -12.41 -26.55 -15.52
N TYR A 180 -13.29 -27.44 -15.94
CA TYR A 180 -14.59 -27.08 -16.45
C TYR A 180 -15.61 -27.03 -15.32
N ILE A 181 -16.27 -25.88 -15.19
CA ILE A 181 -17.23 -25.62 -14.13
C ILE A 181 -18.54 -25.16 -14.77
N PRO A 182 -19.60 -25.94 -14.67
CA PRO A 182 -20.92 -25.49 -15.12
C PRO A 182 -21.33 -24.21 -14.41
N LEU A 183 -21.81 -23.22 -15.16
CA LEU A 183 -22.25 -21.94 -14.57
C LEU A 183 -23.46 -22.14 -13.64
N ALA A 184 -24.22 -23.20 -13.81
CA ALA A 184 -25.29 -23.58 -12.90
C ALA A 184 -24.84 -23.81 -11.44
N ASN A 185 -23.54 -24.06 -11.21
CA ASN A 185 -23.00 -24.16 -9.85
C ASN A 185 -22.94 -22.81 -9.11
N PHE A 186 -23.20 -21.70 -9.81
CA PHE A 186 -23.22 -20.35 -9.30
C PHE A 186 -24.66 -19.81 -9.19
N THR A 187 -25.59 -20.61 -8.73
CA THR A 187 -26.97 -20.19 -8.46
C THR A 187 -27.34 -20.48 -7.00
N SER A 188 -28.23 -19.64 -6.43
CA SER A 188 -28.64 -19.74 -5.02
C SER A 188 -29.43 -21.03 -4.70
N ASP A 189 -30.08 -21.57 -5.69
CA ASP A 189 -30.69 -22.90 -5.60
C ASP A 189 -29.70 -23.88 -6.17
N ALA A 190 -29.16 -24.78 -5.32
CA ALA A 190 -28.44 -25.98 -5.77
C ALA A 190 -29.42 -26.78 -6.66
N TYR A 191 -29.55 -26.37 -7.90
CA TYR A 191 -30.46 -26.92 -8.84
C TYR A 191 -30.10 -28.40 -9.03
N ASN A 192 -31.03 -29.26 -8.71
CA ASN A 192 -31.09 -30.60 -9.26
C ASN A 192 -30.99 -30.49 -10.77
N VAL A 193 -29.79 -30.63 -11.31
CA VAL A 193 -29.46 -30.60 -12.74
C VAL A 193 -30.26 -31.64 -13.54
N GLN A 194 -31.04 -32.51 -12.87
CA GLN A 194 -31.78 -33.60 -13.47
C GLN A 194 -33.14 -33.22 -14.07
N ASN A 195 -33.62 -31.96 -13.97
CA ASN A 195 -34.99 -31.62 -14.45
C ASN A 195 -35.14 -30.22 -15.05
N THR A 196 -34.14 -29.65 -15.70
CA THR A 196 -34.31 -28.34 -16.34
C THR A 196 -34.64 -28.43 -17.81
N THR A 197 -35.87 -28.66 -18.11
CA THR A 197 -36.49 -28.07 -19.30
C THR A 197 -36.71 -26.57 -18.99
N SER A 198 -35.84 -25.72 -19.53
CA SER A 198 -36.02 -24.28 -19.75
C SER A 198 -36.36 -23.37 -18.56
N LYS A 199 -35.67 -23.45 -17.40
CA LYS A 199 -35.60 -22.29 -16.52
C LYS A 199 -34.22 -21.66 -16.68
N SER A 200 -34.20 -20.35 -17.02
CA SER A 200 -32.97 -19.59 -17.12
C SER A 200 -32.10 -19.81 -15.86
N ILE A 201 -30.86 -20.18 -16.08
CA ILE A 201 -29.86 -20.27 -14.98
C ILE A 201 -29.39 -18.88 -14.55
N PHE A 202 -29.84 -17.86 -15.24
CA PHE A 202 -29.53 -16.47 -14.97
C PHE A 202 -30.60 -15.84 -14.09
N PRO A 203 -30.23 -15.01 -13.11
CA PRO A 203 -31.18 -14.21 -12.36
C PRO A 203 -32.06 -13.36 -13.29
N ASN A 204 -33.32 -13.20 -12.93
CA ASN A 204 -34.23 -12.36 -13.68
C ASN A 204 -33.67 -10.95 -13.83
N ASP A 205 -33.90 -10.30 -14.97
CA ASP A 205 -33.45 -8.95 -15.29
C ASP A 205 -31.92 -8.77 -15.35
N SER A 206 -31.14 -9.85 -15.35
CA SER A 206 -29.69 -9.74 -15.51
C SER A 206 -29.33 -9.41 -16.97
N SER A 207 -28.73 -8.26 -17.17
CA SER A 207 -28.28 -7.78 -18.48
C SER A 207 -26.77 -7.95 -18.69
N LEU A 208 -26.02 -8.18 -17.62
CA LEU A 208 -24.58 -8.35 -17.65
C LEU A 208 -24.16 -9.42 -16.64
N LEU A 209 -23.34 -10.38 -17.09
CA LEU A 209 -22.59 -11.29 -16.25
C LEU A 209 -21.12 -10.91 -16.27
N VAL A 210 -20.54 -10.72 -15.09
CA VAL A 210 -19.10 -10.52 -14.91
C VAL A 210 -18.54 -11.75 -14.20
N LEU A 211 -17.66 -12.45 -14.87
CA LEU A 211 -16.92 -13.58 -14.31
C LEU A 211 -15.51 -13.13 -13.97
N ASN A 212 -15.11 -13.35 -12.73
CA ASN A 212 -13.75 -13.09 -12.26
C ASN A 212 -13.12 -14.39 -11.75
N ALA A 213 -11.94 -14.72 -12.27
CA ALA A 213 -11.07 -15.74 -11.68
C ALA A 213 -9.86 -15.03 -11.07
N ASN A 214 -9.67 -15.19 -9.78
CA ASN A 214 -8.56 -14.59 -9.05
C ASN A 214 -7.67 -15.65 -8.40
N PHE A 215 -6.37 -15.39 -8.51
CA PHE A 215 -5.29 -16.22 -8.00
C PHE A 215 -4.49 -15.40 -7.01
N GLU A 216 -4.15 -15.97 -5.86
CA GLU A 216 -3.28 -15.29 -4.90
C GLU A 216 -1.91 -14.99 -5.53
N PHE A 217 -1.39 -13.80 -5.27
CA PHE A 217 -0.13 -13.33 -5.83
C PHE A 217 1.01 -14.33 -5.58
N ASP A 218 1.16 -14.78 -4.36
CA ASP A 218 2.20 -15.73 -3.95
C ASP A 218 2.09 -17.09 -4.66
N THR A 219 0.87 -17.52 -4.95
CA THR A 219 0.60 -18.77 -5.70
C THR A 219 0.83 -18.56 -7.19
N PHE A 220 0.50 -17.36 -7.71
CA PHE A 220 0.67 -17.02 -9.10
C PHE A 220 2.14 -16.84 -9.47
N MET A 221 2.95 -16.32 -8.55
CA MET A 221 4.37 -16.07 -8.69
C MET A 221 5.20 -17.20 -8.10
N ASN A 222 6.21 -17.68 -8.81
CA ASN A 222 7.18 -18.59 -8.23
C ASN A 222 8.15 -17.80 -7.33
N LYS A 223 8.19 -18.14 -6.05
CA LYS A 223 9.06 -17.47 -5.06
C LYS A 223 10.55 -17.74 -5.25
N THR A 224 10.91 -18.78 -6.01
CA THR A 224 12.32 -19.19 -6.15
C THR A 224 13.11 -18.30 -7.11
N ASN A 225 12.45 -17.63 -8.02
CA ASN A 225 13.15 -16.76 -8.99
C ASN A 225 12.27 -15.62 -9.51
N PRO A 226 11.97 -14.60 -8.68
CA PRO A 226 11.04 -13.53 -9.06
C PRO A 226 11.57 -12.58 -10.16
N ILE A 227 12.81 -12.78 -10.62
CA ILE A 227 13.47 -11.92 -11.61
C ILE A 227 13.29 -12.46 -13.03
N TYR A 228 12.94 -13.75 -13.18
CA TYR A 228 12.84 -14.37 -14.49
C TYR A 228 11.41 -14.65 -14.91
N ALA A 229 11.11 -14.42 -16.16
CA ALA A 229 9.84 -14.68 -16.81
C ALA A 229 9.39 -16.15 -16.75
N ASP A 230 10.30 -17.05 -16.45
CA ASP A 230 10.05 -18.49 -16.36
C ASP A 230 9.07 -18.86 -15.26
N ASP A 231 8.98 -18.02 -14.21
CA ASP A 231 8.09 -18.20 -13.09
C ASP A 231 6.69 -17.63 -13.35
N LEU A 232 6.52 -16.96 -14.50
CA LEU A 232 5.24 -16.38 -14.82
C LEU A 232 4.28 -17.37 -15.44
N ARG A 233 3.07 -17.22 -15.03
CA ARG A 233 1.94 -17.98 -15.56
C ARG A 233 0.94 -17.04 -16.20
N ILE A 234 0.35 -17.48 -17.30
CA ILE A 234 -0.81 -16.82 -17.85
C ILE A 234 -2.02 -17.53 -17.24
N SER A 235 -2.79 -16.83 -16.44
CA SER A 235 -4.12 -17.27 -16.08
C SER A 235 -5.06 -16.95 -17.24
N SER A 236 -5.92 -17.88 -17.57
CA SER A 236 -6.90 -17.71 -18.64
C SER A 236 -8.26 -18.16 -18.17
N LEU A 237 -9.25 -17.38 -18.52
CA LEU A 237 -10.65 -17.64 -18.23
C LEU A 237 -11.39 -17.78 -19.56
N TYR A 238 -12.09 -18.88 -19.74
CA TYR A 238 -12.88 -19.16 -20.92
C TYR A 238 -14.32 -19.37 -20.54
N LEU A 239 -15.22 -19.05 -21.44
CA LEU A 239 -16.62 -19.35 -21.34
C LEU A 239 -17.08 -20.06 -22.60
N TYR A 240 -17.69 -21.20 -22.41
CA TYR A 240 -18.17 -22.08 -23.47
C TYR A 240 -19.66 -22.30 -23.35
N ASP A 241 -20.27 -22.61 -24.48
CA ASP A 241 -21.57 -23.26 -24.61
C ASP A 241 -21.32 -24.76 -24.83
N TRP A 242 -21.81 -25.61 -23.94
CA TRP A 242 -21.57 -27.04 -23.95
C TRP A 242 -22.82 -27.82 -24.36
N ASN A 243 -22.67 -28.54 -25.46
CA ASN A 243 -23.69 -29.44 -25.98
C ASN A 243 -23.24 -30.90 -25.75
N ASP A 244 -23.86 -31.59 -24.79
CA ASP A 244 -23.59 -33.02 -24.49
C ASP A 244 -24.13 -33.89 -25.62
N LYS A 245 -23.36 -34.04 -26.71
CA LYS A 245 -23.76 -34.75 -27.93
C LYS A 245 -23.87 -36.27 -27.75
N ASN A 246 -23.10 -36.78 -26.83
CA ASN A 246 -23.02 -38.25 -26.58
C ASN A 246 -23.85 -38.69 -25.37
N SER A 247 -24.41 -37.71 -24.62
CA SER A 247 -25.22 -37.92 -23.42
C SER A 247 -24.50 -38.69 -22.29
N ASP A 248 -23.18 -38.49 -22.17
CA ASP A 248 -22.37 -39.09 -21.10
C ASP A 248 -22.23 -38.20 -19.87
N THR A 249 -22.69 -36.96 -19.93
CA THR A 249 -22.59 -35.94 -18.89
C THR A 249 -21.15 -35.51 -18.53
N GLU A 250 -20.16 -35.95 -19.31
CA GLU A 250 -18.77 -35.58 -19.19
C GLU A 250 -18.45 -34.43 -20.16
N ILE A 251 -17.85 -33.34 -19.66
CA ILE A 251 -17.51 -32.21 -20.49
C ILE A 251 -16.25 -32.53 -21.30
N SER A 252 -16.39 -32.66 -22.61
CA SER A 252 -15.30 -32.92 -23.55
C SER A 252 -15.06 -31.74 -24.47
N SER A 253 -13.83 -31.58 -24.96
CA SER A 253 -13.40 -30.39 -25.74
C SER A 253 -14.08 -30.29 -27.12
N ASP A 254 -14.56 -31.36 -27.68
CA ASP A 254 -15.26 -31.43 -28.97
C ASP A 254 -16.77 -31.09 -28.88
N GLU A 255 -17.27 -31.00 -27.64
CA GLU A 255 -18.64 -30.60 -27.33
C GLU A 255 -18.77 -29.13 -26.92
N LEU A 256 -17.64 -28.44 -26.83
CA LEU A 256 -17.59 -27.04 -26.39
C LEU A 256 -17.51 -26.08 -27.54
N SER A 257 -18.38 -25.10 -27.55
CA SER A 257 -18.34 -23.92 -28.41
C SER A 257 -17.88 -22.71 -27.63
N LEU A 258 -16.82 -22.03 -28.09
CA LEU A 258 -16.27 -20.87 -27.40
C LEU A 258 -17.20 -19.65 -27.52
N VAL A 259 -17.66 -19.12 -26.40
CA VAL A 259 -18.48 -17.90 -26.33
C VAL A 259 -17.58 -16.68 -26.06
N ASN A 260 -16.71 -16.77 -25.07
CA ASN A 260 -15.80 -15.66 -24.72
C ASN A 260 -14.54 -16.19 -24.05
N ARG A 261 -13.48 -15.38 -24.07
CA ARG A 261 -12.22 -15.72 -23.39
C ARG A 261 -11.48 -14.46 -22.96
N GLY A 262 -10.77 -14.56 -21.85
CA GLY A 262 -9.80 -13.59 -21.39
C GLY A 262 -8.56 -14.32 -20.87
N GLY A 263 -7.44 -13.65 -20.87
CA GLY A 263 -6.21 -14.19 -20.33
C GLY A 263 -5.14 -13.12 -20.34
N SER A 264 -4.49 -12.97 -19.21
CA SER A 264 -3.36 -12.05 -19.05
C SER A 264 -2.35 -12.63 -18.05
N TRP A 265 -1.26 -11.96 -17.91
CA TRP A 265 -0.27 -12.24 -16.87
C TRP A 265 -0.67 -11.52 -15.57
N GLY A 266 -1.90 -11.73 -15.16
CA GLY A 266 -2.50 -11.05 -14.01
C GLY A 266 -3.06 -12.03 -12.99
N THR A 267 -3.14 -11.57 -11.76
CA THR A 267 -3.74 -12.32 -10.65
C THR A 267 -5.25 -12.37 -10.73
N VAL A 268 -5.88 -11.47 -11.47
CA VAL A 268 -7.34 -11.45 -11.68
C VAL A 268 -7.64 -11.45 -13.17
N GLN A 269 -8.48 -12.37 -13.60
CA GLN A 269 -9.04 -12.43 -14.94
C GLN A 269 -10.49 -12.03 -14.91
N GLU A 270 -10.92 -11.25 -15.88
CA GLU A 270 -12.30 -10.80 -15.99
C GLU A 270 -12.87 -11.11 -17.38
N LEU A 271 -14.08 -11.65 -17.42
CA LEU A 271 -14.91 -11.73 -18.61
C LEU A 271 -16.23 -11.04 -18.37
N ARG A 272 -16.68 -10.29 -19.37
CA ARG A 272 -17.98 -9.62 -19.35
C ARG A 272 -18.84 -10.16 -20.49
N ILE A 273 -20.04 -10.58 -20.16
CA ILE A 273 -21.01 -11.17 -21.07
C ILE A 273 -22.30 -10.38 -21.01
N THR A 274 -22.60 -9.72 -22.09
CA THR A 274 -23.83 -8.91 -22.29
C THR A 274 -24.99 -9.81 -22.61
N ASN A 275 -26.16 -9.58 -22.04
CA ASN A 275 -27.38 -10.32 -22.26
C ASN A 275 -27.10 -11.83 -22.20
N PRO A 276 -26.65 -12.36 -21.05
CA PRO A 276 -26.15 -13.73 -20.98
C PRO A 276 -27.18 -14.77 -21.44
N GLU A 277 -28.46 -14.56 -21.23
CA GLU A 277 -29.52 -15.45 -21.69
C GLU A 277 -29.54 -15.65 -23.21
N GLU A 278 -29.10 -14.63 -23.98
CA GLU A 278 -29.09 -14.65 -25.44
C GLU A 278 -27.83 -15.29 -26.04
N LYS A 279 -26.83 -15.62 -25.20
CA LYS A 279 -25.49 -16.05 -25.64
C LYS A 279 -25.31 -17.57 -25.65
N PHE A 280 -26.18 -18.30 -25.00
CA PHE A 280 -26.08 -19.74 -24.85
C PHE A 280 -27.32 -20.43 -25.43
N GLU A 281 -27.08 -21.46 -26.24
CA GLU A 281 -28.11 -22.33 -26.76
C GLU A 281 -28.29 -23.56 -25.87
N ASP A 282 -27.18 -23.98 -25.20
CA ASP A 282 -27.10 -25.17 -24.38
C ASP A 282 -26.64 -24.82 -22.93
N THR A 283 -25.62 -25.49 -22.41
CA THR A 283 -25.16 -25.29 -21.02
C THR A 283 -23.91 -24.43 -20.95
N PRO A 284 -23.95 -23.27 -20.27
CA PRO A 284 -22.76 -22.47 -20.04
C PRO A 284 -21.75 -23.16 -19.14
N VAL A 285 -20.50 -23.24 -19.59
CA VAL A 285 -19.38 -23.86 -18.85
C VAL A 285 -18.19 -22.90 -18.83
N ILE A 286 -17.64 -22.73 -17.63
CA ILE A 286 -16.43 -21.93 -17.40
C ILE A 286 -15.22 -22.86 -17.45
N GLY A 287 -14.16 -22.45 -18.16
CA GLY A 287 -12.86 -23.10 -18.16
C GLY A 287 -11.81 -22.23 -17.51
N VAL A 288 -11.15 -22.70 -16.45
CA VAL A 288 -10.03 -22.01 -15.78
C VAL A 288 -8.73 -22.71 -16.09
N TYR A 289 -7.76 -21.95 -16.63
CA TYR A 289 -6.49 -22.47 -17.08
C TYR A 289 -5.30 -21.66 -16.53
N PRO A 290 -4.35 -22.27 -15.83
CA PRO A 290 -3.02 -21.72 -15.64
C PRO A 290 -2.12 -22.22 -16.77
N VAL A 291 -1.63 -21.36 -17.61
CA VAL A 291 -0.72 -21.71 -18.71
C VAL A 291 0.68 -21.16 -18.39
N PRO A 292 1.76 -21.93 -18.60
CA PRO A 292 3.11 -21.37 -18.53
C PRO A 292 3.26 -20.19 -19.47
N SER A 293 4.03 -19.19 -19.09
CA SER A 293 4.21 -18.01 -19.91
C SER A 293 4.83 -18.39 -21.27
N ARG A 294 4.36 -17.76 -22.33
CA ARG A 294 4.99 -17.92 -23.65
C ARG A 294 6.45 -17.51 -23.67
N TYR A 295 6.86 -16.69 -22.73
CA TYR A 295 8.23 -16.20 -22.64
C TYR A 295 9.20 -17.32 -22.26
N SER A 296 8.88 -18.15 -21.28
CA SER A 296 9.64 -19.35 -20.94
C SER A 296 9.79 -20.27 -22.17
N PHE A 297 8.73 -20.37 -22.95
CA PHE A 297 8.72 -21.15 -24.19
C PHE A 297 9.68 -20.55 -25.26
N TRP A 298 9.76 -19.22 -25.36
CA TRP A 298 10.59 -18.55 -26.38
C TRP A 298 12.08 -18.58 -26.06
N ILE A 299 12.47 -18.57 -24.79
CA ILE A 299 13.88 -18.67 -24.37
C ILE A 299 14.38 -20.11 -24.28
N GLY A 300 13.50 -21.10 -24.54
CA GLY A 300 13.88 -22.53 -24.60
C GLY A 300 14.05 -23.21 -23.26
N ASP A 301 13.72 -22.56 -22.16
CA ASP A 301 13.71 -23.17 -20.83
C ASP A 301 12.35 -23.79 -20.54
N ILE A 302 12.14 -25.00 -21.08
CA ILE A 302 10.86 -25.70 -21.06
C ILE A 302 10.73 -26.62 -19.84
N ASN A 303 11.62 -26.53 -18.86
CA ASN A 303 11.72 -27.49 -17.77
C ASN A 303 10.75 -27.31 -16.62
N GLN A 304 9.63 -26.59 -16.79
CA GLN A 304 8.76 -26.32 -15.66
C GLN A 304 7.42 -27.06 -15.74
N ASN A 305 7.30 -28.07 -14.90
CA ASN A 305 6.03 -28.58 -14.50
C ASN A 305 5.33 -27.54 -13.60
N SER A 306 4.17 -27.05 -14.01
CA SER A 306 3.39 -26.22 -13.13
C SER A 306 2.69 -27.06 -12.08
N THR A 307 2.78 -26.65 -10.83
CA THR A 307 1.93 -27.18 -9.76
C THR A 307 0.50 -26.69 -9.92
N SER A 308 -0.45 -27.40 -9.32
CA SER A 308 -1.82 -26.89 -9.18
C SER A 308 -1.84 -25.55 -8.46
N MET A 309 -2.79 -24.71 -8.82
CA MET A 309 -2.96 -23.37 -8.25
C MET A 309 -4.39 -23.24 -7.71
N ASP A 310 -4.49 -22.77 -6.48
CA ASP A 310 -5.77 -22.38 -5.92
C ASP A 310 -6.28 -21.11 -6.60
N TYR A 311 -7.58 -21.06 -6.86
CA TYR A 311 -8.26 -19.90 -7.38
C TYR A 311 -9.61 -19.68 -6.73
N SER A 312 -10.08 -18.44 -6.76
CA SER A 312 -11.45 -18.10 -6.45
C SER A 312 -12.13 -17.62 -7.73
N LEU A 313 -13.28 -18.21 -8.03
CA LEU A 313 -14.09 -17.84 -9.19
C LEU A 313 -15.36 -17.17 -8.71
N THR A 314 -15.63 -15.97 -9.21
CA THR A 314 -16.80 -15.18 -8.85
C THR A 314 -17.64 -14.90 -10.07
N ALA A 315 -18.93 -15.20 -9.99
CA ALA A 315 -19.95 -14.79 -10.95
C ALA A 315 -20.78 -13.68 -10.32
N SER A 316 -20.79 -12.51 -10.96
CA SER A 316 -21.55 -11.34 -10.54
C SER A 316 -22.57 -10.99 -11.63
N TYR A 317 -23.83 -10.99 -11.30
CA TYR A 317 -24.95 -10.67 -12.20
C TYR A 317 -25.42 -9.27 -11.94
N PHE A 318 -25.48 -8.45 -12.98
CA PHE A 318 -25.91 -7.06 -12.92
C PHE A 318 -27.11 -6.82 -13.83
N GLY A 319 -27.95 -5.92 -13.37
CA GLY A 319 -29.09 -5.40 -14.13
C GLY A 319 -29.17 -3.88 -14.05
N LYS A 320 -29.97 -3.31 -14.90
CA LYS A 320 -30.25 -1.86 -14.87
C LYS A 320 -31.50 -1.61 -14.04
N ASP A 321 -31.36 -0.88 -12.95
CA ASP A 321 -32.43 -0.48 -12.05
C ASP A 321 -32.63 1.05 -12.08
N SER A 322 -33.71 1.51 -11.51
CA SER A 322 -34.04 2.93 -11.40
C SER A 322 -32.96 3.72 -10.65
N TRP A 323 -32.72 4.95 -11.08
CA TRP A 323 -31.75 5.82 -10.44
C TRP A 323 -32.37 7.07 -9.88
N ASP A 324 -32.71 7.05 -8.59
CA ASP A 324 -33.45 8.12 -7.90
C ASP A 324 -32.66 9.44 -7.76
N ALA A 325 -31.31 9.39 -7.88
CA ALA A 325 -30.51 10.59 -7.85
C ALA A 325 -30.69 11.48 -9.08
N VAL A 326 -31.24 10.95 -10.18
CA VAL A 326 -31.45 11.67 -11.42
C VAL A 326 -32.93 11.74 -11.74
N SER A 327 -33.43 12.92 -12.07
CA SER A 327 -34.82 13.16 -12.46
C SER A 327 -34.88 13.93 -13.77
N VAL A 328 -35.99 13.78 -14.49
CA VAL A 328 -36.30 14.53 -15.69
C VAL A 328 -37.66 15.23 -15.51
N ASN A 329 -37.81 16.42 -16.09
CA ASN A 329 -39.07 17.15 -16.01
C ASN A 329 -40.20 16.49 -16.81
N GLU A 330 -39.86 15.75 -17.88
CA GLU A 330 -40.78 15.00 -18.71
C GLU A 330 -40.16 13.63 -19.03
N ASN A 331 -40.85 12.56 -18.65
CA ASN A 331 -40.39 11.19 -18.89
C ASN A 331 -40.93 10.56 -20.19
N LYS A 332 -41.81 11.25 -20.88
CA LYS A 332 -42.31 10.90 -22.22
C LYS A 332 -42.46 12.16 -23.03
N ILE A 333 -41.93 12.16 -24.24
CA ILE A 333 -41.90 13.29 -25.13
C ILE A 333 -42.27 12.87 -26.56
N SER A 334 -42.85 13.79 -27.29
CA SER A 334 -43.18 13.65 -28.71
C SER A 334 -42.37 14.67 -29.50
N VAL A 335 -41.42 14.21 -30.31
CA VAL A 335 -40.52 15.08 -31.09
C VAL A 335 -41.00 15.14 -32.52
N PRO A 336 -41.49 16.32 -33.00
CA PRO A 336 -42.00 16.44 -34.37
C PRO A 336 -40.92 16.15 -35.42
N PRO A 337 -41.32 15.85 -36.68
CA PRO A 337 -40.39 15.62 -37.78
C PRO A 337 -39.42 16.80 -37.99
N LEU A 338 -38.16 16.51 -38.29
CA LEU A 338 -37.12 17.49 -38.64
C LEU A 338 -37.02 18.66 -37.64
N SER A 339 -37.22 18.36 -36.37
CA SER A 339 -37.23 19.35 -35.29
C SER A 339 -36.47 18.87 -34.05
N ASN A 340 -36.35 19.74 -33.08
CA ASN A 340 -35.78 19.38 -31.77
C ASN A 340 -36.67 19.86 -30.63
N ILE A 341 -36.54 19.22 -29.50
CA ILE A 341 -37.14 19.66 -28.23
C ILE A 341 -36.09 19.68 -27.14
N LYS A 342 -36.38 20.39 -26.06
CA LYS A 342 -35.48 20.50 -24.90
C LYS A 342 -36.18 19.98 -23.67
N ILE A 343 -35.45 19.21 -22.89
CA ILE A 343 -35.86 18.72 -21.56
C ILE A 343 -34.84 19.08 -20.51
N ASN A 344 -35.28 19.26 -19.28
CA ASN A 344 -34.40 19.46 -18.15
C ASN A 344 -34.21 18.16 -17.35
N SER A 345 -32.96 17.88 -17.01
CA SER A 345 -32.62 16.81 -16.11
C SER A 345 -31.85 17.36 -14.91
N THR A 346 -32.12 16.83 -13.74
CA THR A 346 -31.50 17.26 -12.47
C THR A 346 -30.92 16.07 -11.73
N ILE A 347 -29.63 16.18 -11.38
CA ILE A 347 -28.97 15.35 -10.37
C ILE A 347 -29.24 16.01 -9.02
N LYS A 348 -29.71 15.24 -8.04
CA LYS A 348 -29.90 15.69 -6.68
C LYS A 348 -29.21 14.73 -5.72
N THR A 349 -28.26 15.27 -4.95
CA THR A 349 -27.52 14.50 -3.95
C THR A 349 -28.24 14.54 -2.60
N THR A 350 -28.00 13.55 -1.73
CA THR A 350 -28.50 13.57 -0.35
C THR A 350 -27.48 14.24 0.56
N THR A 351 -27.92 14.75 1.71
CA THR A 351 -27.05 15.44 2.70
C THR A 351 -26.07 14.51 3.37
N ASP A 352 -26.30 13.20 3.32
CA ASP A 352 -25.46 12.13 3.84
C ASP A 352 -24.71 11.37 2.74
N GLN A 353 -24.73 11.89 1.50
CA GLN A 353 -24.07 11.27 0.37
C GLN A 353 -22.55 11.15 0.63
N LYS A 354 -22.05 9.93 0.55
CA LYS A 354 -20.64 9.66 0.76
C LYS A 354 -19.76 10.23 -0.37
N THR A 355 -18.56 10.65 -0.02
CA THR A 355 -17.54 11.08 -0.99
C THR A 355 -17.21 9.97 -1.99
N GLY A 356 -17.12 10.31 -3.26
CA GLY A 356 -16.83 9.37 -4.33
C GLY A 356 -17.45 9.78 -5.66
N THR A 357 -17.29 8.94 -6.66
CA THR A 357 -17.88 9.14 -8.00
C THR A 357 -19.07 8.21 -8.21
N TYR A 358 -20.14 8.77 -8.73
CA TYR A 358 -21.41 8.10 -8.98
C TYR A 358 -21.70 8.13 -10.47
N ASP A 359 -22.25 7.03 -11.00
CA ASP A 359 -22.52 6.86 -12.42
C ASP A 359 -23.80 6.09 -12.71
N GLY A 360 -24.32 6.31 -13.90
CA GLY A 360 -25.49 5.68 -14.45
C GLY A 360 -25.83 6.24 -15.82
N PHE A 361 -27.06 6.05 -16.26
CA PHE A 361 -27.48 6.42 -17.59
C PHE A 361 -28.82 7.16 -17.55
N LEU A 362 -29.02 8.09 -18.49
CA LEU A 362 -30.31 8.48 -18.97
C LEU A 362 -30.61 7.66 -20.23
N MET A 363 -31.53 6.71 -20.12
CA MET A 363 -31.99 5.93 -21.26
C MET A 363 -33.10 6.68 -22.00
N PHE A 364 -32.85 6.98 -23.26
CA PHE A 364 -33.84 7.46 -24.21
C PHE A 364 -34.30 6.28 -25.08
N LYS A 365 -35.57 5.95 -25.03
CA LYS A 365 -36.17 4.80 -25.72
C LYS A 365 -37.27 5.23 -26.64
N GLY A 366 -37.02 5.18 -27.95
CA GLY A 366 -38.00 5.24 -29.01
C GLY A 366 -38.51 3.86 -29.41
N GLU A 367 -39.32 3.81 -30.49
CA GLU A 367 -39.88 2.55 -31.02
C GLU A 367 -38.76 1.64 -31.61
N HIS A 368 -37.83 2.24 -32.35
CA HIS A 368 -36.80 1.51 -33.11
C HIS A 368 -35.38 1.84 -32.69
N HIS A 369 -35.20 2.76 -31.76
CA HIS A 369 -33.91 3.23 -31.33
C HIS A 369 -33.85 3.41 -29.81
N LYS A 370 -32.76 2.97 -29.19
CA LYS A 370 -32.47 3.11 -27.77
C LYS A 370 -31.11 3.72 -27.62
N LEU A 371 -30.98 4.77 -26.82
CA LEU A 371 -29.72 5.43 -26.49
C LEU A 371 -29.56 5.47 -24.97
N ASN A 372 -28.41 5.06 -24.47
CA ASN A 372 -28.00 5.30 -23.09
C ASN A 372 -26.99 6.45 -23.04
N VAL A 373 -27.43 7.60 -22.58
CA VAL A 373 -26.56 8.75 -22.35
C VAL A 373 -25.83 8.53 -21.01
N PRO A 374 -24.49 8.46 -21.00
CA PRO A 374 -23.73 8.33 -19.77
C PRO A 374 -23.89 9.56 -18.89
N VAL A 375 -24.11 9.31 -17.59
CA VAL A 375 -24.23 10.36 -16.57
C VAL A 375 -23.28 10.02 -15.43
N SER A 376 -22.50 11.00 -14.99
CA SER A 376 -21.65 10.86 -13.81
C SER A 376 -21.55 12.16 -13.03
N TYR A 377 -21.26 12.06 -11.74
CA TYR A 377 -20.94 13.19 -10.87
C TYR A 377 -20.06 12.72 -9.72
N SER A 378 -19.34 13.62 -9.10
CA SER A 378 -18.51 13.33 -7.94
C SER A 378 -19.00 14.09 -6.71
N ILE A 379 -18.96 13.44 -5.55
CA ILE A 379 -19.24 14.07 -4.27
C ILE A 379 -17.92 14.48 -3.64
N ILE A 380 -17.80 15.78 -3.38
CA ILE A 380 -16.65 16.36 -2.69
C ILE A 380 -16.83 16.28 -1.16
N HIS A 381 -15.74 16.31 -0.45
CA HIS A 381 -15.72 16.43 1.00
C HIS A 381 -15.22 17.83 1.39
N SER A 382 -16.05 18.58 2.10
CA SER A 382 -15.61 19.87 2.67
C SER A 382 -14.66 19.61 3.83
N VAL A 383 -13.48 20.22 3.75
CA VAL A 383 -12.44 20.09 4.74
C VAL A 383 -12.65 21.12 5.84
N GLU A 384 -12.78 20.66 7.09
CA GLU A 384 -12.76 21.51 8.27
C GLU A 384 -11.40 21.40 8.96
N LYS A 385 -10.86 22.55 9.36
CA LYS A 385 -9.56 22.62 10.03
C LYS A 385 -9.56 21.78 11.31
N ASP A 386 -8.51 20.97 11.46
CA ASP A 386 -8.27 20.08 12.60
C ASP A 386 -9.30 18.94 12.79
N ILE A 387 -10.29 18.83 11.93
CA ILE A 387 -11.27 17.74 11.96
C ILE A 387 -10.77 16.59 11.06
N PRO A 388 -10.61 15.38 11.59
CA PRO A 388 -10.24 14.22 10.78
C PRO A 388 -11.33 13.82 9.78
N ILE A 389 -10.91 13.52 8.56
CA ILE A 389 -11.73 12.96 7.50
C ILE A 389 -11.40 11.47 7.40
N VAL A 390 -12.41 10.61 7.34
CA VAL A 390 -12.19 9.17 7.11
C VAL A 390 -13.14 8.67 6.04
N ILE A 391 -12.57 8.09 4.97
CA ILE A 391 -13.30 7.45 3.89
C ILE A 391 -13.00 5.96 3.93
N HIS A 392 -14.02 5.15 4.23
CA HIS A 392 -13.92 3.70 4.31
C HIS A 392 -14.53 3.03 3.08
N GLY A 393 -14.04 1.84 2.77
CA GLY A 393 -14.56 0.98 1.76
C GLY A 393 -15.70 0.08 2.19
N GLU A 394 -16.66 -0.06 1.30
CA GLU A 394 -17.63 -1.14 1.36
C GLU A 394 -17.31 -2.13 0.22
N GLN A 395 -17.02 -3.39 0.59
CA GLN A 395 -16.60 -4.41 -0.38
C GLN A 395 -17.65 -4.78 -1.44
N ASN A 396 -18.91 -4.45 -1.19
CA ASN A 396 -20.04 -4.85 -2.03
C ASN A 396 -20.51 -3.75 -2.99
N SER A 397 -19.85 -2.59 -3.01
CA SER A 397 -20.22 -1.52 -3.94
C SER A 397 -19.61 -1.78 -5.32
N ILE A 398 -20.41 -1.58 -6.37
CA ILE A 398 -19.96 -1.61 -7.77
C ILE A 398 -19.37 -0.26 -8.17
N ASN A 399 -19.72 0.79 -7.43
CA ASN A 399 -19.48 2.16 -7.80
C ASN A 399 -18.00 2.53 -7.63
N TYR A 400 -17.51 3.30 -8.57
CA TYR A 400 -16.21 3.94 -8.48
C TYR A 400 -16.22 4.97 -7.33
N GLY A 401 -15.23 4.91 -6.46
CA GLY A 401 -15.04 5.91 -5.42
C GLY A 401 -15.43 5.51 -4.00
N ASN A 402 -15.90 4.29 -3.78
CA ASN A 402 -16.31 3.82 -2.45
C ASN A 402 -15.26 2.95 -1.80
N GLY A 403 -14.17 3.53 -1.28
CA GLY A 403 -13.22 2.86 -0.38
C GLY A 403 -12.76 1.45 -0.72
N PHE A 404 -12.76 1.07 -1.98
CA PHE A 404 -12.13 -0.15 -2.48
C PHE A 404 -11.59 0.09 -3.88
N VAL A 405 -10.57 -0.69 -4.25
CA VAL A 405 -9.99 -0.69 -5.60
C VAL A 405 -10.14 -2.09 -6.18
N LYS A 406 -10.61 -2.21 -7.41
CA LYS A 406 -10.50 -3.44 -8.18
C LYS A 406 -9.13 -3.49 -8.81
N GLY A 407 -8.55 -4.69 -8.94
CA GLY A 407 -7.25 -4.78 -9.53
C GLY A 407 -6.89 -6.15 -10.01
N ALA A 408 -5.86 -6.16 -10.82
CA ALA A 408 -5.12 -7.34 -11.18
C ALA A 408 -3.65 -6.98 -11.19
N PHE A 409 -2.79 -7.94 -10.94
CA PHE A 409 -1.39 -7.77 -11.29
C PHE A 409 -1.24 -8.12 -12.77
N ASP A 410 -0.90 -7.15 -13.60
CA ASP A 410 -0.55 -7.39 -14.98
C ASP A 410 0.91 -6.99 -15.23
N MET A 411 1.71 -7.96 -15.59
CA MET A 411 3.13 -7.80 -15.81
C MET A 411 3.50 -7.00 -17.06
N THR A 412 2.71 -7.13 -18.10
CA THR A 412 3.01 -6.51 -19.40
C THR A 412 2.49 -5.10 -19.48
N ASN A 413 1.47 -4.79 -18.70
CA ASN A 413 0.82 -3.50 -18.73
C ASN A 413 0.28 -3.11 -17.35
N ARG A 414 1.15 -2.63 -16.51
CA ARG A 414 0.84 -2.25 -15.13
C ARG A 414 -0.08 -1.07 -14.98
N TYR A 415 -0.24 -0.26 -16.01
CA TYR A 415 -1.27 0.79 -16.04
C TYR A 415 -2.67 0.21 -15.89
N MET A 416 -2.83 -1.07 -16.26
CA MET A 416 -4.08 -1.81 -16.17
C MET A 416 -4.12 -2.76 -15.00
N SER A 417 -3.16 -2.74 -14.09
CA SER A 417 -3.11 -3.62 -12.93
C SER A 417 -4.25 -3.39 -11.96
N GLY A 418 -4.83 -2.22 -11.98
CA GLY A 418 -5.97 -1.90 -11.14
C GLY A 418 -6.64 -0.61 -11.54
N ASP A 419 -7.75 -0.35 -10.90
CA ASP A 419 -8.51 0.86 -11.10
C ASP A 419 -7.78 2.10 -10.59
N TRP A 420 -8.11 3.21 -11.17
CA TRP A 420 -7.85 4.53 -10.65
C TRP A 420 -9.03 4.99 -9.79
N ARG A 421 -8.74 5.57 -8.61
CA ARG A 421 -9.74 6.21 -7.76
C ARG A 421 -9.35 7.65 -7.52
N GLN A 422 -10.35 8.51 -7.49
CA GLN A 422 -10.16 9.94 -7.24
C GLN A 422 -11.13 10.41 -6.19
N TYR A 423 -10.61 11.09 -5.19
CA TYR A 423 -11.39 11.74 -4.13
C TYR A 423 -11.13 13.23 -4.17
N PHE A 424 -12.16 14.02 -3.94
CA PHE A 424 -12.08 15.48 -3.97
C PHE A 424 -12.28 16.04 -2.58
N LEU A 425 -11.34 16.89 -2.16
CA LEU A 425 -11.28 17.50 -0.83
C LEU A 425 -11.28 19.02 -1.03
N ASP A 426 -12.35 19.67 -0.59
CA ASP A 426 -12.52 21.13 -0.75
C ASP A 426 -11.99 21.85 0.47
N VAL A 427 -10.85 22.52 0.32
CA VAL A 427 -10.17 23.30 1.36
C VAL A 427 -10.51 24.78 1.18
N ASN A 428 -11.49 25.27 1.91
CA ASN A 428 -11.97 26.66 1.84
C ASN A 428 -11.35 27.58 2.88
N ASP A 429 -10.78 27.03 3.98
CA ASP A 429 -10.12 27.80 5.02
C ASP A 429 -8.68 28.15 4.60
N SER A 430 -8.45 29.43 4.31
CA SER A 430 -7.13 29.95 3.91
C SER A 430 -6.05 29.89 5.02
N THR A 431 -6.42 29.57 6.24
CA THR A 431 -5.46 29.37 7.34
C THR A 431 -4.86 27.97 7.33
N ILE A 432 -5.44 27.03 6.62
CA ILE A 432 -4.89 25.69 6.42
C ILE A 432 -3.71 25.78 5.45
N ASN A 433 -2.54 25.31 5.89
CA ASN A 433 -1.33 25.29 5.09
C ASN A 433 -0.69 23.90 4.96
N SER A 434 -1.25 22.90 5.62
CA SER A 434 -0.73 21.53 5.61
C SER A 434 -1.85 20.49 5.71
N GLY A 435 -1.68 19.38 4.99
CA GLY A 435 -2.53 18.21 5.08
C GLY A 435 -1.68 16.96 5.36
N ALA A 436 -2.09 16.16 6.34
CA ALA A 436 -1.58 14.82 6.59
C ALA A 436 -2.62 13.82 6.09
N ILE A 437 -2.20 12.90 5.21
CA ILE A 437 -3.07 11.94 4.56
C ILE A 437 -2.48 10.56 4.74
N GLU A 438 -3.16 9.70 5.47
CA GLU A 438 -2.86 8.29 5.60
C GLU A 438 -3.75 7.50 4.66
N PHE A 439 -3.12 6.69 3.82
CA PHE A 439 -3.80 5.77 2.93
C PHE A 439 -3.40 4.34 3.31
N SER A 440 -4.36 3.50 3.66
CA SER A 440 -4.12 2.14 4.13
C SER A 440 -4.96 1.10 3.39
N TRP A 441 -4.44 -0.12 3.32
CA TRP A 441 -5.06 -1.28 2.70
C TRP A 441 -4.76 -2.54 3.52
N LYS A 442 -5.32 -3.68 3.13
CA LYS A 442 -5.27 -4.90 3.94
C LYS A 442 -4.14 -5.84 3.53
N GLU A 443 -3.95 -6.07 2.25
CA GLU A 443 -3.13 -7.17 1.75
C GLU A 443 -1.68 -6.73 1.47
N LYS A 444 -0.71 -7.45 2.05
CA LYS A 444 0.71 -7.11 1.99
C LYS A 444 1.30 -7.11 0.58
N ASN A 445 0.80 -7.97 -0.32
CA ASN A 445 1.27 -8.03 -1.69
C ASN A 445 0.59 -7.01 -2.61
N THR A 446 -0.38 -6.26 -2.11
CA THR A 446 -0.96 -5.10 -2.81
C THR A 446 -0.11 -3.87 -2.59
N ASN A 447 0.02 -3.03 -3.60
CA ASN A 447 0.72 -1.75 -3.52
C ASN A 447 -0.02 -0.67 -4.29
N PHE A 448 0.03 0.55 -3.76
CA PHE A 448 -0.63 1.71 -4.34
C PHE A 448 0.32 2.87 -4.59
N SER A 449 0.15 3.52 -5.72
CA SER A 449 0.65 4.87 -5.97
C SER A 449 -0.42 5.88 -5.60
N VAL A 450 -0.08 6.82 -4.75
CA VAL A 450 -0.99 7.84 -4.23
C VAL A 450 -0.43 9.22 -4.56
N PHE A 451 -1.27 10.09 -5.08
CA PHE A 451 -0.92 11.45 -5.48
C PHE A 451 -1.88 12.44 -4.87
N VAL A 452 -1.35 13.48 -4.26
CA VAL A 452 -2.12 14.65 -3.85
C VAL A 452 -1.91 15.74 -4.89
N ILE A 453 -3.02 16.22 -5.44
CA ILE A 453 -3.03 17.17 -6.54
C ILE A 453 -3.73 18.44 -6.06
N ASP A 454 -3.09 19.60 -6.26
CA ASP A 454 -3.65 20.88 -5.89
C ASP A 454 -4.78 21.34 -6.85
N PRO A 455 -5.51 22.41 -6.55
CA PRO A 455 -6.58 22.93 -7.42
C PRO A 455 -6.11 23.33 -8.82
N LEU A 456 -4.81 23.57 -9.00
CA LEU A 456 -4.20 23.90 -10.30
C LEU A 456 -3.73 22.67 -11.09
N GLY A 457 -3.98 21.45 -10.59
CA GLY A 457 -3.57 20.22 -11.23
C GLY A 457 -2.13 19.80 -10.99
N LYS A 458 -1.40 20.47 -10.09
CA LYS A 458 -0.02 20.14 -9.75
C LYS A 458 0.03 19.06 -8.67
N ILE A 459 0.88 18.05 -8.86
CA ILE A 459 1.17 17.07 -7.81
C ILE A 459 1.99 17.76 -6.73
N ILE A 460 1.45 17.82 -5.51
CA ILE A 460 2.08 18.46 -4.35
C ILE A 460 2.62 17.45 -3.34
N SER A 461 2.17 16.21 -3.40
CA SER A 461 2.71 15.12 -2.59
C SER A 461 2.43 13.77 -3.26
N THR A 462 3.33 12.79 -3.08
CA THR A 462 3.17 11.43 -3.58
C THR A 462 4.08 10.46 -2.84
N ASN A 463 3.69 9.20 -2.75
CA ASN A 463 4.54 8.12 -2.24
C ASN A 463 5.43 7.48 -3.34
N VAL A 464 5.33 7.96 -4.57
CA VAL A 464 6.16 7.48 -5.67
C VAL A 464 7.58 8.04 -5.52
N PRO A 465 8.63 7.19 -5.50
CA PRO A 465 10.00 7.65 -5.32
C PRO A 465 10.43 8.68 -6.37
N SER A 466 11.13 9.71 -5.94
CA SER A 466 11.73 10.71 -6.84
C SER A 466 12.77 10.07 -7.75
N GLY A 467 12.84 10.50 -9.01
CA GLY A 467 13.81 9.99 -9.99
C GLY A 467 13.29 8.88 -10.90
N VAL A 468 12.07 8.40 -10.64
CA VAL A 468 11.39 7.42 -11.49
C VAL A 468 10.78 8.07 -12.74
N PHE A 469 10.72 9.39 -12.77
CA PHE A 469 10.20 10.16 -13.91
C PHE A 469 11.30 10.47 -14.91
N GLY A 470 11.05 10.25 -16.18
CA GLY A 470 11.84 10.90 -17.22
C GLY A 470 12.70 10.03 -18.08
N HIS A 471 12.35 8.79 -18.27
CA HIS A 471 12.95 8.03 -19.36
C HIS A 471 12.08 8.10 -20.63
N PHE A 472 12.76 8.36 -21.73
CA PHE A 472 12.26 8.31 -23.08
C PHE A 472 11.09 9.28 -23.41
N LEU A 473 11.38 10.33 -24.13
CA LEU A 473 10.43 11.34 -24.65
C LEU A 473 9.76 12.26 -23.61
N GLY A 474 10.31 12.42 -22.43
CA GLY A 474 9.70 13.27 -21.39
C GLY A 474 8.40 12.75 -20.81
N TRP A 475 8.05 11.51 -21.11
CA TRP A 475 6.94 10.81 -20.47
C TRP A 475 7.37 10.35 -19.07
N PRO A 476 6.46 10.35 -18.09
CA PRO A 476 6.71 9.66 -16.83
C PRO A 476 7.15 8.25 -17.18
N SER A 477 8.27 7.83 -16.62
CA SER A 477 8.70 6.44 -16.78
C SER A 477 7.56 5.55 -16.30
N ILE A 478 7.25 4.50 -17.03
CA ILE A 478 6.32 3.48 -16.54
C ILE A 478 6.77 2.88 -15.22
N ASP A 479 7.98 3.13 -14.81
CA ASP A 479 8.52 2.70 -13.52
C ASP A 479 7.85 3.38 -12.31
N TRP A 480 7.24 4.54 -12.47
CA TRP A 480 6.43 5.12 -11.40
C TRP A 480 5.11 4.39 -11.15
N LEU A 481 4.64 3.65 -12.15
CA LEU A 481 3.52 2.73 -12.03
C LEU A 481 3.97 1.30 -11.67
N GLY A 482 5.26 1.09 -11.59
CA GLY A 482 5.90 -0.20 -11.40
C GLY A 482 6.71 -0.63 -12.62
N THR A 483 7.85 -1.31 -12.40
CA THR A 483 8.72 -1.79 -13.46
C THR A 483 8.04 -2.82 -14.35
N THR A 484 8.18 -2.70 -15.66
CA THR A 484 7.72 -3.70 -16.60
C THR A 484 8.90 -4.48 -17.17
N PRO A 485 8.69 -5.68 -17.74
CA PRO A 485 9.75 -6.44 -18.42
C PRO A 485 10.41 -5.68 -19.55
N PHE A 486 9.73 -4.68 -20.10
CA PHE A 486 10.18 -3.86 -21.24
C PHE A 486 10.71 -2.50 -20.80
N SER A 487 10.65 -2.15 -19.52
CA SER A 487 11.24 -0.93 -19.00
C SER A 487 12.74 -1.10 -18.83
N GLN A 488 13.50 -0.08 -19.23
CA GLN A 488 14.96 -0.11 -19.07
C GLN A 488 15.32 -0.12 -17.58
N GLY A 489 16.00 -1.16 -17.14
CA GLY A 489 16.52 -1.31 -15.78
C GLY A 489 15.52 -1.87 -14.76
N GLY A 490 14.30 -2.12 -15.17
CA GLY A 490 13.33 -2.79 -14.30
C GLY A 490 13.42 -4.31 -14.43
N GLY A 491 13.41 -5.00 -13.31
CA GLY A 491 13.11 -6.43 -13.30
C GLY A 491 11.72 -6.69 -13.86
N PHE A 492 11.44 -7.92 -14.18
CA PHE A 492 10.14 -8.36 -14.69
C PHE A 492 9.00 -8.06 -13.72
N PHE A 493 9.30 -7.80 -12.44
CA PHE A 493 8.33 -7.68 -11.38
C PHE A 493 8.53 -6.41 -10.59
N PRO A 494 7.45 -5.74 -10.17
CA PRO A 494 7.55 -4.73 -9.15
C PRO A 494 7.98 -5.43 -7.87
N VAL A 495 9.16 -5.09 -7.43
CA VAL A 495 9.60 -5.49 -6.11
C VAL A 495 8.98 -4.50 -5.14
N LYS A 496 8.03 -4.98 -4.34
CA LYS A 496 7.61 -4.27 -3.16
C LYS A 496 8.73 -4.42 -2.13
N ASN A 497 9.40 -3.32 -1.83
CA ASN A 497 10.55 -3.35 -0.93
C ASN A 497 10.17 -3.52 0.55
N LYS A 498 8.89 -3.39 0.88
CA LYS A 498 8.38 -3.48 2.25
C LYS A 498 7.00 -4.13 2.26
N ASP A 499 6.70 -4.85 3.32
CA ASP A 499 5.36 -5.41 3.60
C ASP A 499 4.37 -4.35 4.11
N ASP A 500 4.63 -3.07 3.83
CA ASP A 500 3.78 -1.97 4.28
C ASP A 500 2.39 -2.10 3.67
N THR A 501 1.38 -1.89 4.50
CA THR A 501 -0.04 -1.82 4.12
C THR A 501 -0.61 -0.43 4.33
N SER A 502 0.24 0.56 4.51
CA SER A 502 -0.14 1.97 4.58
C SER A 502 0.96 2.87 4.05
N THR A 503 0.58 4.08 3.70
CA THR A 503 1.48 5.18 3.37
C THR A 503 0.92 6.46 3.94
N VAL A 504 1.81 7.34 4.43
CA VAL A 504 1.44 8.66 4.93
C VAL A 504 2.06 9.71 4.03
N LEU A 505 1.23 10.63 3.57
CA LEU A 505 1.62 11.76 2.73
C LEU A 505 1.41 13.06 3.49
N PHE A 506 2.35 13.96 3.33
CA PHE A 506 2.22 15.36 3.80
C PHE A 506 2.16 16.25 2.58
N ALA A 507 1.09 17.02 2.50
CA ALA A 507 0.82 17.92 1.40
C ALA A 507 0.89 19.38 1.89
N PRO A 508 1.77 20.21 1.31
CA PRO A 508 1.72 21.64 1.54
C PRO A 508 0.48 22.21 0.85
N ILE A 509 -0.38 22.85 1.62
CA ILE A 509 -1.59 23.51 1.10
C ILE A 509 -1.27 24.98 0.91
N ASN A 510 -0.99 25.35 -0.34
CA ASN A 510 -0.58 26.71 -0.68
C ASN A 510 -1.72 27.60 -1.16
N GLN A 511 -2.90 27.02 -1.37
CA GLN A 511 -4.08 27.72 -1.87
C GLN A 511 -5.36 27.00 -1.47
N THR A 512 -6.44 27.75 -1.38
CA THR A 512 -7.79 27.22 -1.19
C THR A 512 -8.33 26.63 -2.49
N GLY A 513 -9.31 25.74 -2.38
CA GLY A 513 -10.00 25.11 -3.50
C GLY A 513 -10.02 23.60 -3.41
N ILE A 514 -10.46 22.94 -4.49
CA ILE A 514 -10.67 21.51 -4.54
C ILE A 514 -9.34 20.79 -4.84
N HIS A 515 -8.79 20.14 -3.84
CA HIS A 515 -7.66 19.23 -3.98
C HIS A 515 -8.16 17.85 -4.38
N SER A 516 -7.35 17.11 -5.13
CA SER A 516 -7.65 15.73 -5.53
C SER A 516 -6.66 14.77 -4.89
N LEU A 517 -7.17 13.68 -4.37
CA LEU A 517 -6.39 12.51 -4.05
C LEU A 517 -6.61 11.45 -5.14
N LEU A 518 -5.56 11.14 -5.88
CA LEU A 518 -5.58 10.13 -6.93
C LEU A 518 -4.86 8.88 -6.44
N VAL A 519 -5.50 7.73 -6.57
CA VAL A 519 -5.00 6.43 -6.11
C VAL A 519 -4.99 5.45 -7.27
N HIS A 520 -3.89 4.74 -7.44
CA HIS A 520 -3.75 3.69 -8.44
C HIS A 520 -3.10 2.44 -7.86
N SER A 521 -3.71 1.27 -8.07
CA SER A 521 -3.14 -0.01 -7.70
C SER A 521 -2.03 -0.40 -8.68
N THR A 522 -0.82 -0.58 -8.17
CA THR A 522 0.36 -0.99 -8.96
C THR A 522 0.72 -2.46 -8.80
N LEU A 523 0.31 -3.05 -7.69
CA LEU A 523 0.36 -4.48 -7.41
C LEU A 523 -0.94 -4.89 -6.77
N PHE A 524 -1.35 -6.14 -6.97
CA PHE A 524 -2.59 -6.65 -6.43
C PHE A 524 -2.45 -8.09 -5.95
N GLU A 525 -2.85 -8.33 -4.69
CA GLU A 525 -2.72 -9.65 -4.05
C GLU A 525 -3.48 -10.76 -4.76
N GLY A 526 -4.70 -10.51 -5.20
CA GLY A 526 -5.51 -11.50 -5.90
C GLY A 526 -6.32 -12.45 -5.03
N LYS A 527 -6.33 -12.31 -3.70
CA LYS A 527 -7.23 -13.08 -2.82
C LYS A 527 -8.69 -12.75 -3.04
N SER A 528 -8.97 -11.54 -3.48
CA SER A 528 -10.28 -11.04 -3.83
C SER A 528 -10.17 -10.20 -5.10
N ILE A 529 -11.27 -9.96 -5.78
CA ILE A 529 -11.34 -9.04 -6.92
C ILE A 529 -11.26 -7.58 -6.51
N THR A 530 -11.35 -7.30 -5.21
CA THR A 530 -11.31 -5.94 -4.64
C THR A 530 -10.37 -5.90 -3.46
N GLU A 531 -9.62 -4.81 -3.34
CA GLU A 531 -8.84 -4.45 -2.17
C GLU A 531 -9.56 -3.33 -1.41
N PRO A 532 -10.00 -3.56 -0.17
CA PRO A 532 -10.53 -2.51 0.67
C PRO A 532 -9.46 -1.49 1.02
N ILE A 533 -9.80 -0.21 0.96
CA ILE A 533 -8.91 0.88 1.31
C ILE A 533 -9.54 1.77 2.36
N THR A 534 -8.71 2.40 3.16
CA THR A 534 -9.11 3.47 4.07
C THR A 534 -8.24 4.68 3.79
N LEU A 535 -8.88 5.81 3.60
CA LEU A 535 -8.27 7.12 3.53
C LEU A 535 -8.59 7.86 4.81
N ALA A 536 -7.58 8.23 5.59
CA ALA A 536 -7.70 9.14 6.72
C ALA A 536 -6.91 10.41 6.41
N ALA A 537 -7.51 11.57 6.62
CA ALA A 537 -6.85 12.85 6.35
C ALA A 537 -7.16 13.86 7.45
N LYS A 538 -6.18 14.71 7.74
CA LYS A 538 -6.35 15.88 8.62
C LYS A 538 -5.63 17.08 8.02
N PHE A 539 -6.33 18.19 7.97
CA PHE A 539 -5.81 19.44 7.46
C PHE A 539 -5.70 20.46 8.59
N THR A 540 -4.55 21.14 8.67
CA THR A 540 -4.24 21.99 9.82
C THR A 540 -3.38 23.19 9.40
N THR A 541 -3.14 24.09 10.34
CA THR A 541 -2.11 25.12 10.21
C THR A 541 -0.85 24.64 10.92
N VAL A 542 0.22 24.49 10.18
CA VAL A 542 1.56 24.20 10.72
C VAL A 542 2.33 25.49 10.74
N THR A 543 2.91 25.83 11.89
CA THR A 543 3.88 26.93 11.96
C THR A 543 5.16 26.50 11.25
N PRO A 544 5.87 27.40 10.56
CA PRO A 544 7.15 27.07 9.97
C PRO A 544 8.05 26.43 11.02
N ASP A 545 8.53 25.26 10.70
CA ASP A 545 9.50 24.56 11.52
C ASP A 545 10.88 24.92 10.98
N ASP A 546 11.70 25.53 11.82
CA ASP A 546 13.05 25.97 11.51
C ASP A 546 14.11 25.24 12.34
N MET A 547 13.70 24.23 13.11
CA MET A 547 14.57 23.47 13.99
C MET A 547 14.61 21.98 13.64
N PRO A 548 15.80 21.38 13.63
CA PRO A 548 15.91 19.94 13.43
C PRO A 548 15.42 19.16 14.66
N PRO A 549 15.01 17.89 14.50
CA PRO A 549 14.60 17.02 15.60
C PRO A 549 15.63 16.98 16.74
N GLU A 550 15.18 17.12 17.97
CA GLU A 550 16.04 17.00 19.14
C GLU A 550 16.01 15.55 19.65
N ILE A 551 17.21 14.97 19.75
CA ILE A 551 17.39 13.61 20.28
C ILE A 551 17.92 13.71 21.71
N ILE A 552 17.17 13.20 22.67
CA ILE A 552 17.52 13.13 24.08
C ILE A 552 17.62 11.67 24.51
N LEU A 553 18.76 11.31 25.06
CA LEU A 553 18.97 10.02 25.69
C LEU A 553 19.85 10.21 26.91
N GLU A 554 19.29 9.92 28.07
CA GLU A 554 20.04 9.85 29.31
C GLU A 554 20.49 8.42 29.52
N LEU A 555 21.76 8.15 29.20
CA LEU A 555 22.34 6.83 29.33
C LEU A 555 23.61 6.94 30.18
N PRO A 556 23.73 6.17 31.27
CA PRO A 556 24.96 6.09 31.99
C PRO A 556 26.10 5.52 31.14
N GLU A 557 27.34 5.89 31.43
CA GLU A 557 28.52 5.33 30.75
C GLU A 557 28.59 3.79 30.88
N PHE A 558 28.16 3.26 32.03
CA PHE A 558 28.04 1.82 32.29
C PHE A 558 26.61 1.46 32.57
N VAL A 559 26.10 0.41 31.93
CA VAL A 559 24.73 -0.06 32.03
C VAL A 559 24.69 -1.55 32.36
N ASN A 560 23.68 -1.97 33.10
CA ASN A 560 23.42 -3.35 33.46
C ASN A 560 22.00 -3.77 33.00
N PRO A 561 21.58 -5.04 33.21
CA PRO A 561 20.28 -5.55 32.81
C PRO A 561 19.06 -4.83 33.41
N GLU A 562 19.23 -4.05 34.48
CA GLU A 562 18.16 -3.27 35.07
C GLU A 562 17.88 -1.97 34.31
N ASN A 563 18.81 -1.54 33.42
CA ASN A 563 18.70 -0.36 32.63
C ASN A 563 17.93 -0.66 31.35
N LYS A 564 17.22 0.37 30.85
CA LYS A 564 16.59 0.34 29.53
C LYS A 564 17.06 1.53 28.71
N ILE A 565 17.30 1.32 27.43
CA ILE A 565 17.58 2.39 26.48
C ILE A 565 16.26 2.90 25.94
N LEU A 566 15.87 4.10 26.36
CA LEU A 566 14.62 4.73 25.95
C LEU A 566 14.90 6.13 25.40
N PRO A 567 15.23 6.28 24.12
CA PRO A 567 15.44 7.57 23.50
C PRO A 567 14.13 8.39 23.45
N LYS A 568 14.23 9.67 23.71
CA LYS A 568 13.16 10.62 23.52
C LYS A 568 13.49 11.54 22.33
N ILE A 569 12.58 11.59 21.37
CA ILE A 569 12.68 12.51 20.24
C ILE A 569 11.66 13.61 20.47
N ILE A 570 12.10 14.85 20.38
CA ILE A 570 11.25 16.04 20.44
C ILE A 570 11.21 16.62 19.04
N GLU A 571 10.06 16.43 18.39
CA GLU A 571 9.80 16.90 17.04
C GLU A 571 8.30 16.83 16.75
N ASP A 572 7.70 17.97 16.42
CA ASP A 572 6.27 18.05 16.11
C ASP A 572 5.95 17.54 14.69
N ASN A 573 6.93 17.62 13.79
CA ASN A 573 6.81 17.22 12.38
C ASN A 573 7.64 15.98 12.04
N LEU A 574 7.79 15.07 12.98
CA LEU A 574 8.62 13.88 12.82
C LEU A 574 8.20 13.05 11.58
N ASN A 575 9.20 12.74 10.75
CA ASN A 575 9.05 11.90 9.57
C ASN A 575 9.54 10.46 9.82
N ALA A 576 10.79 10.33 10.28
CA ALA A 576 11.39 9.01 10.49
C ALA A 576 12.40 9.02 11.63
N ILE A 577 12.51 7.88 12.30
CA ILE A 577 13.58 7.59 13.26
C ILE A 577 14.25 6.29 12.81
N THR A 578 15.57 6.29 12.86
CA THR A 578 16.36 5.09 12.57
C THR A 578 17.39 4.89 13.67
N TYR A 579 17.52 3.66 14.14
CA TYR A 579 18.45 3.27 15.19
C TYR A 579 19.50 2.31 14.64
N PHE A 580 20.75 2.51 15.03
CA PHE A 580 21.84 1.61 14.70
C PHE A 580 22.63 1.30 15.98
N LEU A 581 22.76 0.03 16.30
CA LEU A 581 23.66 -0.45 17.35
C LEU A 581 24.89 -1.07 16.68
N ASP A 582 26.06 -0.51 16.95
CA ASP A 582 27.34 -0.93 16.34
C ASP A 582 27.28 -0.98 14.79
N GLY A 583 26.54 -0.02 14.19
CA GLY A 583 26.36 0.08 12.75
C GLY A 583 25.29 -0.86 12.17
N ASN A 584 24.69 -1.73 12.96
CA ASN A 584 23.60 -2.59 12.54
C ASN A 584 22.25 -1.92 12.84
N LYS A 585 21.35 -1.88 11.87
CA LYS A 585 20.01 -1.33 12.06
C LYS A 585 19.22 -2.20 13.04
N ILE A 586 18.63 -1.55 14.03
CA ILE A 586 17.77 -2.19 15.04
C ILE A 586 16.43 -1.46 15.15
N GLU A 587 15.49 -2.10 15.84
CA GLU A 587 14.25 -1.47 16.29
C GLU A 587 14.29 -1.33 17.81
N ILE A 588 13.88 -0.18 18.34
CA ILE A 588 13.71 0.02 19.77
C ILE A 588 12.21 -0.02 20.08
N PRO A 589 11.74 -0.96 20.92
CA PRO A 589 10.36 -1.03 21.36
C PRO A 589 9.93 0.25 22.09
N THR A 590 8.62 0.51 22.14
CA THR A 590 8.07 1.71 22.78
C THR A 590 8.31 1.78 24.29
N ASP A 591 8.57 0.64 24.92
CA ASP A 591 8.95 0.50 26.33
C ASP A 591 10.46 0.45 26.56
N GLY A 592 11.27 0.68 25.50
CA GLY A 592 12.71 0.71 25.51
C GLY A 592 13.37 -0.61 25.09
N LEU A 593 14.65 -0.53 24.72
CA LEU A 593 15.48 -1.69 24.40
C LEU A 593 16.06 -2.26 25.70
N ASP A 594 15.89 -3.55 25.92
CA ASP A 594 16.48 -4.28 27.05
C ASP A 594 17.98 -4.48 26.86
N ILE A 595 18.74 -4.16 27.90
CA ILE A 595 20.21 -4.33 27.90
C ILE A 595 20.58 -5.81 27.89
N SER A 596 19.78 -6.70 28.46
CA SER A 596 20.02 -8.14 28.49
C SER A 596 20.22 -8.79 27.11
N ASP A 597 19.75 -8.14 26.06
CA ASP A 597 19.90 -8.62 24.68
C ASP A 597 21.19 -8.13 24.01
N ILE A 598 22.00 -7.31 24.72
CA ILE A 598 23.24 -6.74 24.21
C ILE A 598 24.43 -7.46 24.93
N SER A 599 25.45 -7.80 24.19
CA SER A 599 26.63 -8.46 24.76
C SER A 599 27.44 -7.51 25.67
N ASP A 600 28.18 -8.07 26.61
CA ASP A 600 29.11 -7.26 27.41
C ASP A 600 30.21 -6.60 26.56
N GLY A 601 30.53 -5.36 26.89
CA GLY A 601 31.53 -4.57 26.21
C GLY A 601 31.09 -3.18 25.79
N SER A 602 31.94 -2.52 25.02
CA SER A 602 31.67 -1.17 24.52
C SER A 602 30.77 -1.21 23.29
N HIS A 603 29.72 -0.41 23.31
CA HIS A 603 28.72 -0.29 22.24
C HIS A 603 28.51 1.16 21.88
N VAL A 604 28.02 1.39 20.64
CA VAL A 604 27.66 2.70 20.11
C VAL A 604 26.24 2.64 19.59
N LEU A 605 25.34 3.38 20.21
CA LEU A 605 23.99 3.59 19.68
C LEU A 605 23.96 4.87 18.87
N THR A 606 23.69 4.77 17.58
CA THR A 606 23.46 5.91 16.70
C THR A 606 21.98 6.05 16.40
N ILE A 607 21.46 7.23 16.65
CA ILE A 607 20.05 7.58 16.41
C ILE A 607 20.02 8.68 15.36
N SER A 608 19.27 8.46 14.28
CA SER A 608 19.00 9.46 13.27
C SER A 608 17.50 9.73 13.24
N ALA A 609 17.12 10.98 13.37
CA ALA A 609 15.74 11.43 13.29
C ALA A 609 15.63 12.51 12.22
N SER A 610 14.64 12.40 11.36
CA SER A 610 14.34 13.40 10.33
C SER A 610 12.92 13.91 10.49
N ASP A 611 12.72 15.19 10.23
CA ASP A 611 11.41 15.80 10.09
C ASP A 611 10.90 15.72 8.64
N ARG A 612 9.71 16.24 8.43
CA ARG A 612 9.02 16.23 7.13
C ARG A 612 9.47 17.38 6.21
N ILE A 613 10.22 18.31 6.73
CA ILE A 613 10.74 19.45 5.97
C ILE A 613 12.12 19.13 5.42
N GLY A 614 12.78 18.13 5.99
CA GLY A 614 14.08 17.63 5.54
C GLY A 614 15.24 17.98 6.46
N PHE A 615 14.97 18.51 7.66
CA PHE A 615 16.00 18.59 8.69
C PHE A 615 16.27 17.20 9.28
N GLU A 616 17.52 16.93 9.56
CA GLU A 616 17.97 15.66 10.11
C GLU A 616 18.94 15.90 11.27
N THR A 617 18.74 15.17 12.35
CA THR A 617 19.67 15.11 13.46
C THR A 617 20.15 13.68 13.63
N THR A 618 21.46 13.53 13.73
CA THR A 618 22.09 12.25 14.07
C THR A 618 22.95 12.43 15.31
N LYS A 619 22.72 11.58 16.32
CA LYS A 619 23.53 11.53 17.55
C LYS A 619 24.00 10.11 17.81
N SER A 620 25.23 10.02 18.34
CA SER A 620 25.79 8.74 18.77
C SER A 620 26.06 8.79 20.28
N PHE A 621 25.78 7.71 20.96
CA PHE A 621 25.90 7.52 22.38
C PHE A 621 26.78 6.29 22.65
N ASP A 622 27.89 6.50 23.28
CA ASP A 622 28.81 5.42 23.69
C ASP A 622 28.40 4.95 25.07
N PHE A 623 28.36 3.65 25.26
CA PHE A 623 28.08 3.04 26.56
C PHE A 623 28.77 1.67 26.68
N ILE A 624 28.91 1.21 27.90
CA ILE A 624 29.53 -0.08 28.21
C ILE A 624 28.49 -0.95 28.89
N VAL A 625 28.20 -2.09 28.31
CA VAL A 625 27.34 -3.13 28.92
C VAL A 625 28.19 -3.98 29.83
N ASP A 626 27.75 -4.16 31.04
CA ASP A 626 28.32 -5.04 32.01
C ASP A 626 27.21 -5.75 32.80
N THR A 627 27.09 -7.04 32.57
CA THR A 627 26.06 -7.88 33.20
C THR A 627 26.59 -8.73 34.35
N GLU A 628 27.90 -8.70 34.56
CA GLU A 628 28.56 -9.54 35.56
C GLU A 628 28.72 -8.78 36.89
N PRO A 629 28.26 -9.32 38.03
CA PRO A 629 28.52 -8.70 39.32
C PRO A 629 30.00 -8.86 39.72
N PRO A 630 30.54 -7.93 40.51
CA PRO A 630 31.90 -8.01 40.98
C PRO A 630 32.15 -9.26 41.85
N ILE A 631 33.33 -9.80 41.75
CA ILE A 631 33.79 -10.95 42.57
C ILE A 631 34.26 -10.43 43.90
N LEU A 632 33.58 -10.81 44.98
CA LEU A 632 33.92 -10.45 46.36
C LEU A 632 34.53 -11.65 47.10
N GLU A 633 35.78 -11.52 47.46
CA GLU A 633 36.51 -12.50 48.29
C GLU A 633 36.67 -11.97 49.71
N ILE A 634 36.33 -12.78 50.70
CA ILE A 634 36.53 -12.47 52.13
C ILE A 634 37.73 -13.27 52.62
N ASN A 635 38.84 -12.57 52.76
CA ASN A 635 40.10 -13.20 53.27
C ASN A 635 40.03 -13.45 54.72
N SER A 636 39.49 -12.50 55.51
CA SER A 636 39.32 -12.58 56.96
C SER A 636 38.01 -11.81 57.34
N PRO A 637 37.31 -12.31 58.38
CA PRO A 637 37.42 -13.59 59.02
C PRO A 637 37.04 -14.77 58.10
N LYS A 638 37.48 -15.97 58.48
CA LYS A 638 36.91 -17.18 57.88
C LYS A 638 35.61 -17.53 58.59
N ASN A 639 34.68 -18.12 57.85
CA ASN A 639 33.36 -18.47 58.36
C ASN A 639 33.48 -19.32 59.66
N ASN A 640 32.67 -18.99 60.66
CA ASN A 640 32.63 -19.61 61.97
C ASN A 640 33.96 -19.49 62.79
N THR A 641 34.77 -18.46 62.56
CA THR A 641 35.96 -18.18 63.34
C THR A 641 35.59 -17.58 64.68
N SER A 642 36.16 -18.13 65.78
CA SER A 642 36.02 -17.58 67.12
C SER A 642 37.06 -16.48 67.37
N ILE A 643 36.65 -15.34 67.89
CA ILE A 643 37.46 -14.13 68.07
C ILE A 643 37.22 -13.55 69.45
N SER A 644 38.34 -13.19 70.14
CA SER A 644 38.23 -12.69 71.53
C SER A 644 38.24 -11.16 71.63
N ASN A 645 39.19 -10.46 71.02
CA ASN A 645 39.38 -9.03 71.26
C ASN A 645 39.23 -8.13 70.01
N ARG A 646 39.67 -8.64 68.87
CA ARG A 646 39.64 -7.88 67.62
C ARG A 646 39.32 -8.78 66.45
N LEU A 647 38.30 -8.37 65.73
CA LEU A 647 37.98 -8.92 64.42
C LEU A 647 38.75 -8.13 63.36
N PHE A 648 39.57 -8.84 62.58
CA PHE A 648 40.22 -8.26 61.42
C PHE A 648 39.44 -8.64 60.16
N ILE A 649 38.91 -7.65 59.48
CA ILE A 649 38.14 -7.79 58.23
C ILE A 649 39.15 -7.47 57.14
N ASP A 650 39.33 -8.38 56.18
CA ASP A 650 40.16 -8.24 54.99
C ASP A 650 39.35 -8.77 53.81
N LEU A 651 39.01 -7.88 52.91
CA LEU A 651 38.17 -8.09 51.78
C LEU A 651 38.93 -7.80 50.49
N ARG A 652 38.65 -8.55 49.47
CA ARG A 652 39.13 -8.28 48.12
C ARG A 652 37.92 -8.27 47.18
N ILE A 653 37.78 -7.19 46.43
CA ILE A 653 36.80 -7.09 45.37
C ILE A 653 37.53 -6.94 44.04
N THR A 654 37.11 -7.66 43.05
CA THR A 654 37.69 -7.60 41.71
C THR A 654 36.59 -7.62 40.69
N ASP A 655 36.69 -6.74 39.77
CA ASP A 655 35.84 -6.67 38.61
C ASP A 655 36.60 -5.96 37.50
N LYS A 656 36.15 -6.14 36.26
CA LYS A 656 36.70 -5.48 35.08
C LYS A 656 36.39 -3.98 35.07
N ASN A 657 35.22 -3.61 35.58
CA ASN A 657 34.64 -2.26 35.52
C ASN A 657 34.46 -1.65 36.94
N LEU A 658 35.24 -2.06 37.91
CA LEU A 658 35.22 -1.45 39.24
C LEU A 658 35.55 0.07 39.18
N PRO A 659 34.90 0.91 39.95
CA PRO A 659 35.29 2.30 40.12
C PRO A 659 36.66 2.37 40.83
N GLU A 660 37.40 3.48 40.61
CA GLU A 660 38.67 3.76 41.29
C GLU A 660 38.52 3.86 42.82
N THR A 661 37.35 4.26 43.30
CA THR A 661 36.92 4.24 44.69
C THR A 661 36.04 3.02 44.92
N ASP A 662 36.48 2.07 45.70
CA ASP A 662 35.81 0.83 46.01
C ASP A 662 34.41 1.09 46.60
N LYS A 663 33.37 0.76 45.87
CA LYS A 663 31.99 0.77 46.39
C LYS A 663 31.70 -0.52 47.15
N ILE A 664 32.46 -0.73 48.16
CA ILE A 664 32.28 -1.83 49.12
C ILE A 664 31.71 -1.27 50.42
N SER A 665 30.76 -1.95 50.98
CA SER A 665 30.26 -1.60 52.30
C SER A 665 29.89 -2.87 53.08
N PHE A 666 30.02 -2.80 54.39
CA PHE A 666 29.59 -3.87 55.27
C PHE A 666 29.00 -3.32 56.57
N LEU A 667 28.09 -4.09 57.14
CA LEU A 667 27.44 -3.74 58.38
C LEU A 667 28.09 -4.48 59.54
N LEU A 668 28.61 -3.73 60.52
CA LEU A 668 29.17 -4.29 61.75
C LEU A 668 28.06 -4.77 62.69
N PRO A 669 28.38 -5.69 63.62
CA PRO A 669 27.42 -6.15 64.64
C PRO A 669 26.83 -5.04 65.53
N THR A 670 27.54 -3.92 65.64
CA THR A 670 27.04 -2.71 66.35
C THR A 670 25.97 -1.94 65.57
N GLY A 671 25.67 -2.32 64.34
CA GLY A 671 24.78 -1.58 63.43
C GLY A 671 25.49 -0.45 62.67
N GLU A 672 26.75 -0.24 62.85
CA GLU A 672 27.56 0.74 62.11
C GLU A 672 27.85 0.21 60.70
N ARG A 673 27.59 1.02 59.66
CA ARG A 673 27.94 0.71 58.30
C ARG A 673 29.28 1.30 57.92
N ILE A 674 30.18 0.47 57.51
CA ILE A 674 31.51 0.88 57.01
C ILE A 674 31.44 0.94 55.47
N ILE A 675 31.93 2.03 54.92
CA ILE A 675 31.91 2.30 53.50
C ILE A 675 33.33 2.51 52.98
N ASP A 676 33.63 1.99 51.78
CA ASP A 676 34.85 2.18 51.02
C ASP A 676 36.13 1.75 51.79
N LYS A 677 36.02 0.64 52.53
CA LYS A 677 37.16 0.03 53.20
C LYS A 677 37.25 -1.45 52.91
N THR A 678 38.37 -1.88 52.36
CA THR A 678 38.70 -3.28 52.12
C THR A 678 39.38 -3.93 53.30
N VAL A 679 40.01 -3.14 54.18
CA VAL A 679 40.60 -3.60 55.41
C VAL A 679 40.09 -2.80 56.61
N TYR A 680 39.59 -3.50 57.60
CA TYR A 680 39.02 -2.87 58.78
C TYR A 680 39.33 -3.74 60.06
N SER A 681 39.49 -3.08 61.18
CA SER A 681 39.65 -3.73 62.43
C SER A 681 38.54 -3.32 63.41
N PHE A 682 37.67 -4.25 63.69
CA PHE A 682 36.53 -4.05 64.61
C PHE A 682 36.96 -4.54 66.05
N ASN A 683 36.65 -3.69 67.01
CA ASN A 683 36.84 -4.03 68.39
C ASN A 683 35.65 -4.84 68.92
N THR A 684 35.83 -6.13 69.15
CA THR A 684 34.77 -7.06 69.54
C THR A 684 34.36 -6.90 71.01
N THR A 685 35.13 -6.14 71.85
CA THR A 685 34.71 -5.82 73.20
C THR A 685 33.53 -4.90 73.30
N LEU A 686 33.03 -4.39 72.18
CA LEU A 686 31.82 -3.55 72.04
C LEU A 686 30.55 -4.38 71.91
N VAL A 687 30.66 -5.69 71.80
CA VAL A 687 29.51 -6.60 71.67
C VAL A 687 29.67 -7.77 72.65
N ASP A 688 28.54 -8.40 72.98
CA ASP A 688 28.55 -9.55 73.93
C ASP A 688 29.05 -10.82 73.22
N ASP A 689 29.39 -11.87 74.02
CA ASP A 689 29.65 -13.19 73.48
C ASP A 689 28.49 -13.75 72.73
N GLY A 690 28.72 -14.24 71.51
CA GLY A 690 27.62 -14.72 70.63
C GLY A 690 28.06 -14.92 69.21
N GLU A 691 27.12 -15.41 68.42
CA GLU A 691 27.22 -15.53 66.94
C GLU A 691 26.81 -14.23 66.26
N TYR A 692 27.64 -13.75 65.36
CA TYR A 692 27.42 -12.54 64.62
C TYR A 692 27.62 -12.77 63.12
N GLU A 693 26.90 -11.98 62.34
CA GLU A 693 26.97 -11.97 60.91
C GLU A 693 27.43 -10.58 60.40
N ILE A 694 28.27 -10.57 59.40
CA ILE A 694 28.63 -9.39 58.63
C ILE A 694 28.19 -9.63 57.19
N SER A 695 27.24 -8.84 56.69
CA SER A 695 26.89 -8.79 55.30
C SER A 695 27.78 -7.79 54.58
N VAL A 696 28.52 -8.25 53.58
CA VAL A 696 29.41 -7.43 52.76
C VAL A 696 28.77 -7.24 51.41
N PHE A 697 28.64 -5.98 51.02
CA PHE A 697 28.05 -5.54 49.75
C PHE A 697 29.14 -4.98 48.86
N GLY A 698 29.18 -5.43 47.63
CA GLY A 698 30.01 -4.87 46.57
C GLY A 698 29.16 -4.43 45.38
N VAL A 699 29.50 -3.31 44.78
CA VAL A 699 28.79 -2.79 43.62
C VAL A 699 29.81 -2.25 42.61
N ASP A 700 29.66 -2.64 41.33
CA ASP A 700 30.48 -2.14 40.23
C ASP A 700 30.00 -0.77 39.67
N LYS A 701 30.58 -0.32 38.56
CA LYS A 701 30.18 0.92 37.87
C LYS A 701 28.85 0.82 37.16
N ALA A 702 28.48 -0.37 36.70
CA ALA A 702 27.22 -0.62 36.03
C ALA A 702 26.05 -0.73 37.02
N GLY A 703 26.36 -0.95 38.31
CA GLY A 703 25.35 -1.12 39.35
C GLY A 703 25.08 -2.58 39.68
N ASN A 704 25.80 -3.56 39.07
CA ASN A 704 25.64 -4.95 39.46
C ASN A 704 26.22 -5.14 40.88
N SER A 705 25.53 -5.89 41.69
CA SER A 705 25.86 -6.02 43.09
C SER A 705 26.09 -7.47 43.48
N VAL A 706 26.97 -7.64 44.46
CA VAL A 706 27.24 -8.91 45.11
C VAL A 706 27.09 -8.75 46.62
N ILE A 707 26.50 -9.73 47.25
CA ILE A 707 26.37 -9.79 48.72
C ILE A 707 26.97 -11.12 49.20
N ASN A 708 27.90 -11.03 50.16
CA ASN A 708 28.43 -12.20 50.80
C ASN A 708 28.31 -12.04 52.33
N ASP A 709 27.71 -12.99 52.98
CA ASP A 709 27.54 -13.03 54.40
C ASP A 709 28.63 -13.91 55.05
N ILE A 710 29.14 -13.48 56.20
CA ILE A 710 30.13 -14.24 56.98
C ILE A 710 29.71 -14.28 58.44
N MET A 711 29.69 -15.49 58.97
CA MET A 711 29.40 -15.74 60.36
C MET A 711 30.71 -15.83 61.16
N PHE A 712 30.72 -15.25 62.32
CA PHE A 712 31.84 -15.42 63.28
C PHE A 712 31.31 -15.41 64.71
N ILE A 713 32.12 -15.93 65.62
CA ILE A 713 31.78 -16.09 67.05
C ILE A 713 32.63 -15.16 67.87
N VAL A 714 32.03 -14.30 68.68
CA VAL A 714 32.72 -13.54 69.71
C VAL A 714 32.71 -14.36 70.98
N ASP A 715 33.93 -14.68 71.49
CA ASP A 715 34.11 -15.40 72.70
C ASP A 715 35.28 -14.80 73.46
N HIS A 716 35.04 -13.98 74.44
CA HIS A 716 36.05 -13.30 75.24
C HIS A 716 36.80 -14.23 76.23
N THR A 717 36.41 -15.49 76.33
CA THR A 717 37.10 -16.48 77.16
C THR A 717 38.36 -17.08 76.50
N ILE A 718 38.50 -16.87 75.18
CA ILE A 718 39.69 -17.35 74.46
C ILE A 718 40.86 -16.45 74.75
N VAL A 719 41.89 -17.05 75.36
CA VAL A 719 43.16 -16.35 75.63
C VAL A 719 44.09 -16.43 74.41
N ASP A 720 44.26 -15.29 73.75
CA ASP A 720 45.19 -15.20 72.61
C ASP A 720 46.63 -15.59 73.03
N LYS A 721 47.13 -16.66 72.43
CA LYS A 721 48.57 -16.99 72.57
C LYS A 721 49.35 -15.97 71.71
N PRO A 722 50.42 -15.32 72.32
CA PRO A 722 51.20 -14.37 71.55
C PRO A 722 51.90 -15.06 70.38
N LYS A 723 51.63 -14.59 69.17
CA LYS A 723 52.39 -14.99 67.98
C LYS A 723 53.87 -14.56 68.15
N ILE A 724 54.80 -15.51 68.15
CA ILE A 724 56.22 -15.28 68.08
C ILE A 724 56.49 -14.64 66.70
N THR A 725 57.00 -13.41 66.73
CA THR A 725 57.42 -12.69 65.53
C THR A 725 58.70 -13.36 65.03
N GLU A 726 58.67 -14.09 63.93
CA GLU A 726 59.88 -14.51 63.22
C GLU A 726 60.59 -13.24 62.70
N GLN A 727 61.82 -13.04 63.18
CA GLN A 727 62.70 -12.00 62.65
C GLN A 727 63.08 -12.36 61.21
N ILE A 728 62.73 -11.54 60.30
CA ILE A 728 63.19 -11.64 58.91
C ILE A 728 64.62 -11.17 58.86
N GLU A 729 65.57 -12.12 58.71
CA GLU A 729 67.01 -11.84 58.42
C GLU A 729 67.06 -11.17 57.02
N PHE A 730 67.46 -9.92 57.00
CA PHE A 730 67.73 -9.19 55.78
C PHE A 730 69.02 -9.71 55.13
N ASN A 731 68.90 -10.36 53.98
CA ASN A 731 69.98 -10.76 53.13
C ASN A 731 70.49 -9.59 52.28
N PRO A 732 71.68 -9.03 52.56
CA PRO A 732 72.22 -7.86 51.90
C PRO A 732 72.54 -8.04 50.42
N VAL A 733 72.62 -9.30 49.94
CA VAL A 733 72.85 -9.62 48.51
C VAL A 733 71.61 -9.36 47.66
N LEU A 734 70.40 -9.53 48.25
CA LEU A 734 69.14 -9.28 47.54
C LEU A 734 68.89 -7.77 47.30
N MET A 735 69.35 -6.93 48.24
CA MET A 735 69.27 -5.47 48.11
C MET A 735 70.14 -4.93 46.97
N LEU A 736 71.37 -5.50 46.81
CA LEU A 736 72.25 -5.09 45.70
C LEU A 736 71.70 -5.53 44.33
N ALA A 737 71.01 -6.64 44.27
CA ALA A 737 70.36 -7.09 43.03
C ALA A 737 69.16 -6.18 42.60
N ILE A 738 68.35 -5.73 43.57
CA ILE A 738 67.19 -4.81 43.30
C ILE A 738 67.71 -3.45 42.87
N VAL A 739 68.74 -2.90 43.47
CA VAL A 739 69.35 -1.63 43.08
C VAL A 739 69.98 -1.75 41.68
N GLY A 740 70.60 -2.88 41.34
CA GLY A 740 71.13 -3.12 39.99
C GLY A 740 70.04 -3.14 38.90
N ILE A 741 68.87 -3.76 39.18
CA ILE A 741 67.73 -3.79 38.27
C ILE A 741 67.09 -2.40 38.05
N ILE A 742 66.99 -1.60 39.14
CA ILE A 742 66.48 -0.23 39.06
C ILE A 742 67.38 0.67 38.20
N ILE A 743 68.71 0.54 38.36
CA ILE A 743 69.68 1.29 37.55
C ILE A 743 69.64 0.85 36.09
N ALA A 744 69.46 -0.45 35.80
CA ALA A 744 69.31 -0.94 34.43
C ALA A 744 68.00 -0.41 33.73
N ILE A 745 66.91 -0.32 34.51
CA ILE A 745 65.64 0.24 34.00
C ILE A 745 65.75 1.73 33.70
N ILE A 746 66.42 2.50 34.57
CA ILE A 746 66.67 3.92 34.40
C ILE A 746 67.53 4.18 33.14
N ILE A 747 68.59 3.37 32.94
CA ILE A 747 69.46 3.46 31.79
C ILE A 747 68.63 3.11 30.50
N GLY A 748 67.79 2.07 30.57
CA GLY A 748 66.89 1.69 29.47
C GLY A 748 65.93 2.81 29.07
N ILE A 749 65.36 3.50 30.06
CA ILE A 749 64.46 4.63 29.80
C ILE A 749 65.22 5.84 29.20
N ILE A 750 66.44 6.08 29.59
CA ILE A 750 67.28 7.17 29.03
C ILE A 750 67.62 6.85 27.56
N PHE A 751 67.91 5.58 27.24
CA PHE A 751 68.21 5.15 25.86
C PHE A 751 66.98 5.18 24.99
N ALA A 752 65.83 4.79 25.49
CA ALA A 752 64.54 4.87 24.77
C ALA A 752 64.14 6.32 24.42
N ARG A 753 64.35 7.27 25.37
CA ARG A 753 64.11 8.69 25.13
C ARG A 753 65.10 9.34 24.13
N ARG A 754 66.32 8.83 24.00
CA ARG A 754 67.27 9.30 22.96
C ARG A 754 66.93 8.81 21.57
N LYS A 755 66.30 7.60 21.42
CA LYS A 755 65.84 7.08 20.13
C LYS A 755 64.60 7.83 19.60
N HIS A 756 63.73 8.31 20.50
CA HIS A 756 62.52 9.07 20.09
C HIS A 756 62.81 10.52 19.63
N LYS A 757 64.02 11.06 19.95
CA LYS A 757 64.40 12.41 19.47
C LYS A 757 65.07 12.43 18.10
N LEU A 758 65.35 11.26 17.51
CA LEU A 758 66.00 11.14 16.20
C LEU A 758 65.07 10.79 15.04
N VAL A 759 63.76 10.68 15.31
CA VAL A 759 62.73 10.34 14.30
C VAL A 759 61.78 11.54 13.97
N ILE A 760 62.03 12.73 14.59
CA ILE A 760 61.21 13.95 14.32
C ILE A 760 61.99 14.97 13.49
N ASN A 761 63.14 14.62 12.89
CA ASN A 761 63.82 15.46 11.92
C ASN A 761 64.27 14.63 10.71
N GLN A 762 63.34 14.11 9.95
CA GLN A 762 63.47 13.85 8.52
C GLN A 762 62.09 14.02 7.85
#